data_15514bb922b4adec9420aca9d768d8a4
#
_entry.id   15514bb922b4adec9420aca9d768d8a4
#
_cell.length_a   1.000
_cell.length_b   1.000
_cell.length_c   1.000
_cell.angle_alpha   90.00
_cell.angle_beta   90.00
_cell.angle_gamma   90.00
#
_symmetry.space_group_name_H-M   'P 1'
#
loop_
_entity.id
_entity.type
_entity.pdbx_description
1 polymer ?
#
loop_
_entity_poly.entity_id
_entity_poly.type
_entity_poly.pdbx_seq_one_letter_code
_entity_poly.pdbx_strand_id
1 'polypeptide(L)'
;MAWTIDQQKAIDVEGNNVIVSAGAGSGKTAVLTERVKRKLLSGVSVNELLVLTFTNAAAAEMKDRIRRTILKTPELKSQISLIDSAYITTFDSFALSIVKKYHTRINISNKIKISDEVVIDLEKKKILDEIFEEEYLSPKSNFIKLINDFCLKDDDELKNYILNIYKKIELKYNKTKYLDNYFEIDNTDTFINLYLDEIYKKINIIKELFNDLGEFFDGKFIDKMNIAFSKLLEANSYDKIIESLDFTSPRVGRYPCTSAKVVKNTIDDTLKEIKELCIYENINEIKEEINSTKSNIEIIIEILKKLDKRLDLYKSENEIYNFNDISRLSIKLVEENEDIREELSNTFNEILVDEYQDTNDTQEMFISLISHNNVYMVGDIKQSIYRFRNANPYLFKNKYDNYSKDNGGIKIDLLKNFRSRSEVLDNINMLFDFIMDDIIGGADYSKSHRMVFGNESYNIEGKTENDNNIDVITYSKDDIGNISDSEEEAFIIGNDIKDKINNHYQVFDKDKKILRDIEYSDFVILLDRSSDFDLYKKIFEYLQIPLSIVKEESLTKNDDILVIKNLLKLLICIKEKRLDLDFKYSYISVCRSYLYRLSDEEIYDIFVNDKFIESDLYNKCLELVKSMDTMNLSSYLLYVLDEFNYEDKIITVGNVKTLRTRLEYLYNLCCSYEEDGGSFETFINYLDEIFENEYDLKFNVNTSGNNSCKIMTIHKSKGLEFPICYFSGFSKKFNFDELKSKILFDNKYGIILPKVDNYYKDTILKTLLKIDTRREEISERIRLLYVALTRVKEKIIIVMPKGEELVETNSLVPLQVREKYNSFLSIINSIYTVILPYIKESNVIGNKEYLKATRDSVIDELDSDNLVVEELSIDTNIIDDKHYSKDKLHLIEKE
;
A
#
# COMPACT_ATOMS: atom_id res chain seq x y z
N MET A 1 28.95 -20.36 7.01
CA MET A 1 28.37 -20.98 5.82
C MET A 1 29.24 -20.64 4.63
N ALA A 2 29.45 -21.59 3.73
CA ALA A 2 30.14 -21.29 2.47
C ALA A 2 29.16 -20.57 1.53
N TRP A 3 29.64 -19.55 0.85
CA TRP A 3 28.86 -18.84 -0.16
C TRP A 3 28.63 -19.76 -1.38
N THR A 4 27.46 -19.62 -2.02
CA THR A 4 27.27 -20.28 -3.33
C THR A 4 28.10 -19.58 -4.40
N ILE A 5 28.28 -20.22 -5.56
CA ILE A 5 29.04 -19.62 -6.66
C ILE A 5 28.46 -18.27 -7.08
N ASP A 6 27.13 -18.17 -7.20
CA ASP A 6 26.47 -16.94 -7.61
C ASP A 6 26.54 -15.85 -6.52
N GLN A 7 26.38 -16.24 -5.23
CA GLN A 7 26.59 -15.33 -4.11
C GLN A 7 28.03 -14.81 -4.08
N GLN A 8 29.02 -15.70 -4.27
CA GLN A 8 30.43 -15.31 -4.34
C GLN A 8 30.69 -14.36 -5.49
N LYS A 9 30.13 -14.64 -6.69
CA LYS A 9 30.19 -13.74 -7.85
C LYS A 9 29.59 -12.36 -7.54
N ALA A 10 28.40 -12.33 -6.87
CA ALA A 10 27.75 -11.10 -6.48
C ALA A 10 28.55 -10.28 -5.46
N ILE A 11 29.29 -10.95 -4.58
CA ILE A 11 30.15 -10.31 -3.59
C ILE A 11 31.42 -9.72 -4.24
N ASP A 12 32.02 -10.43 -5.21
CA ASP A 12 33.37 -10.11 -5.72
C ASP A 12 33.42 -9.26 -6.99
N VAL A 13 32.29 -9.15 -7.73
CA VAL A 13 32.26 -8.38 -9.00
C VAL A 13 32.55 -6.89 -8.77
N GLU A 14 33.43 -6.30 -9.59
CA GLU A 14 33.88 -4.90 -9.50
C GLU A 14 33.93 -4.21 -10.87
N GLY A 15 33.99 -2.88 -10.88
CA GLY A 15 34.29 -2.06 -12.05
C GLY A 15 33.13 -1.83 -13.02
N ASN A 16 31.90 -2.22 -12.68
CA ASN A 16 30.70 -2.02 -13.50
C ASN A 16 29.47 -1.79 -12.65
N ASN A 17 28.42 -1.27 -13.26
CA ASN A 17 27.09 -1.35 -12.67
C ASN A 17 26.68 -2.84 -12.56
N VAL A 18 26.10 -3.21 -11.44
CA VAL A 18 25.68 -4.59 -11.16
C VAL A 18 24.21 -4.61 -10.77
N ILE A 19 23.44 -5.52 -11.38
CA ILE A 19 22.10 -5.84 -10.93
C ILE A 19 22.06 -7.28 -10.42
N VAL A 20 21.65 -7.45 -9.16
CA VAL A 20 21.50 -8.73 -8.51
C VAL A 20 20.01 -9.04 -8.38
N SER A 21 19.52 -9.93 -9.23
CA SER A 21 18.15 -10.46 -9.11
C SER A 21 18.16 -11.54 -8.05
N ALA A 22 17.68 -11.19 -6.87
CA ALA A 22 17.78 -12.02 -5.69
C ALA A 22 16.39 -12.41 -5.18
N GLY A 23 15.97 -13.64 -5.43
CA GLY A 23 14.67 -14.18 -4.99
C GLY A 23 14.46 -14.09 -3.47
N ALA A 24 13.22 -14.33 -3.04
CA ALA A 24 12.90 -14.40 -1.62
C ALA A 24 13.79 -15.43 -0.91
N GLY A 25 14.32 -15.11 0.26
CA GLY A 25 15.14 -16.03 1.05
C GLY A 25 16.51 -16.37 0.45
N SER A 26 16.98 -15.69 -0.61
CA SER A 26 18.28 -15.93 -1.24
C SER A 26 19.49 -15.37 -0.48
N GLY A 27 19.25 -14.67 0.63
CA GLY A 27 20.31 -14.07 1.44
C GLY A 27 20.78 -12.70 0.93
N LYS A 28 19.91 -11.91 0.29
CA LYS A 28 20.17 -10.55 -0.21
C LYS A 28 21.01 -9.71 0.75
N THR A 29 20.50 -9.50 1.95
CA THR A 29 21.13 -8.65 2.97
C THR A 29 22.48 -9.23 3.45
N ALA A 30 22.62 -10.55 3.49
CA ALA A 30 23.88 -11.19 3.86
C ALA A 30 24.96 -10.97 2.78
N VAL A 31 24.59 -11.12 1.50
CA VAL A 31 25.48 -10.84 0.35
C VAL A 31 25.90 -9.38 0.35
N LEU A 32 24.96 -8.43 0.55
CA LEU A 32 25.25 -7.01 0.59
C LEU A 32 26.19 -6.66 1.76
N THR A 33 25.92 -7.17 2.96
CA THR A 33 26.76 -6.97 4.15
C THR A 33 28.18 -7.52 3.95
N GLU A 34 28.32 -8.72 3.36
CA GLU A 34 29.65 -9.31 3.09
C GLU A 34 30.39 -8.50 2.00
N ARG A 35 29.67 -7.99 0.97
CA ARG A 35 30.26 -7.11 -0.04
C ARG A 35 30.82 -5.84 0.60
N VAL A 36 30.05 -5.17 1.45
CA VAL A 36 30.52 -3.99 2.22
C VAL A 36 31.77 -4.36 3.01
N LYS A 37 31.78 -5.48 3.75
CA LYS A 37 32.94 -5.93 4.51
C LYS A 37 34.18 -6.12 3.63
N ARG A 38 34.05 -6.73 2.45
CA ARG A 38 35.20 -6.90 1.52
C ARG A 38 35.73 -5.60 0.97
N LYS A 39 34.83 -4.65 0.66
CA LYS A 39 35.23 -3.29 0.28
C LYS A 39 36.04 -2.60 1.39
N LEU A 40 35.58 -2.71 2.64
CA LEU A 40 36.30 -2.16 3.78
C LEU A 40 37.69 -2.82 3.97
N LEU A 41 37.79 -4.16 3.75
CA LEU A 41 39.06 -4.91 3.81
C LEU A 41 40.02 -4.54 2.65
N SER A 42 39.49 -4.10 1.51
CA SER A 42 40.30 -3.60 0.39
C SER A 42 40.84 -2.16 0.60
N GLY A 43 40.45 -1.53 1.73
CA GLY A 43 40.95 -0.19 2.10
C GLY A 43 39.96 0.95 1.82
N VAL A 44 38.76 0.66 1.32
CA VAL A 44 37.69 1.65 1.15
C VAL A 44 37.13 2.01 2.53
N SER A 45 36.91 3.32 2.81
CA SER A 45 36.29 3.77 4.05
C SER A 45 34.77 3.57 4.02
N VAL A 46 34.17 3.32 5.19
CA VAL A 46 32.69 3.19 5.28
C VAL A 46 31.97 4.49 4.83
N ASN A 47 32.59 5.63 4.96
CA ASN A 47 32.08 6.94 4.50
C ASN A 47 32.16 7.12 2.97
N GLU A 48 32.92 6.27 2.27
CA GLU A 48 33.00 6.23 0.81
C GLU A 48 31.98 5.25 0.19
N LEU A 49 31.12 4.67 1.01
CA LEU A 49 30.01 3.81 0.58
C LEU A 49 28.68 4.52 0.85
N LEU A 50 27.84 4.58 -0.18
CA LEU A 50 26.43 5.01 -0.04
C LEU A 50 25.54 3.78 -0.07
N VAL A 51 24.87 3.49 1.05
CA VAL A 51 23.93 2.35 1.16
C VAL A 51 22.52 2.90 1.32
N LEU A 52 21.71 2.74 0.27
CA LEU A 52 20.33 3.22 0.21
C LEU A 52 19.35 2.07 0.47
N THR A 53 18.43 2.30 1.38
CA THR A 53 17.34 1.38 1.73
C THR A 53 15.99 2.05 1.61
N PHE A 54 14.91 1.25 1.54
CA PHE A 54 13.56 1.77 1.32
C PHE A 54 12.92 2.37 2.58
N THR A 55 13.28 1.91 3.79
CA THR A 55 12.70 2.40 5.06
C THR A 55 13.77 2.72 6.08
N ASN A 56 13.48 3.65 7.00
CA ASN A 56 14.38 3.97 8.11
C ASN A 56 14.68 2.75 8.99
N ALA A 57 13.71 1.87 9.20
CA ALA A 57 13.92 0.63 9.95
C ALA A 57 14.91 -0.30 9.24
N ALA A 58 14.81 -0.46 7.91
CA ALA A 58 15.75 -1.25 7.13
C ALA A 58 17.16 -0.61 7.12
N ALA A 59 17.25 0.72 7.06
CA ALA A 59 18.52 1.45 7.16
C ALA A 59 19.18 1.21 8.53
N ALA A 60 18.43 1.32 9.61
CA ALA A 60 18.92 1.06 10.96
C ALA A 60 19.37 -0.40 11.14
N GLU A 61 18.59 -1.37 10.65
CA GLU A 61 18.95 -2.78 10.67
C GLU A 61 20.24 -3.04 9.85
N MET A 62 20.33 -2.47 8.65
CA MET A 62 21.53 -2.59 7.80
C MET A 62 22.76 -2.02 8.51
N LYS A 63 22.63 -0.84 9.11
CA LYS A 63 23.69 -0.17 9.89
C LYS A 63 24.15 -1.04 11.06
N ASP A 64 23.23 -1.64 11.80
CA ASP A 64 23.54 -2.54 12.91
C ASP A 64 24.24 -3.83 12.43
N ARG A 65 23.78 -4.45 11.33
CA ARG A 65 24.42 -5.62 10.73
C ARG A 65 25.85 -5.33 10.27
N ILE A 66 26.08 -4.19 9.61
CA ILE A 66 27.42 -3.76 9.21
C ILE A 66 28.30 -3.53 10.43
N ARG A 67 27.76 -2.85 11.47
CA ARG A 67 28.46 -2.62 12.75
C ARG A 67 28.90 -3.92 13.41
N ARG A 68 27.99 -4.90 13.51
CA ARG A 68 28.31 -6.24 14.07
C ARG A 68 29.36 -6.98 13.25
N THR A 69 29.35 -6.80 11.95
CA THR A 69 30.31 -7.43 11.04
C THR A 69 31.71 -6.82 11.22
N ILE A 70 31.81 -5.50 11.33
CA ILE A 70 33.06 -4.79 11.63
C ILE A 70 33.60 -5.17 13.00
N LEU A 71 32.76 -5.23 14.03
CA LEU A 71 33.15 -5.66 15.39
C LEU A 71 33.78 -7.06 15.43
N LYS A 72 33.27 -7.98 14.58
CA LYS A 72 33.81 -9.36 14.47
C LYS A 72 35.07 -9.46 13.63
N THR A 73 35.50 -8.38 12.96
CA THR A 73 36.65 -8.36 12.05
C THR A 73 37.71 -7.44 12.63
N PRO A 74 38.79 -7.98 13.25
CA PRO A 74 39.79 -7.18 13.98
C PRO A 74 40.43 -6.07 13.14
N GLU A 75 40.64 -6.32 11.83
CA GLU A 75 41.28 -5.40 10.89
C GLU A 75 40.45 -4.13 10.62
N LEU A 76 39.13 -4.20 10.87
CA LEU A 76 38.15 -3.14 10.57
C LEU A 76 37.79 -2.29 11.78
N LYS A 77 38.38 -2.49 12.95
CA LYS A 77 38.00 -1.77 14.19
C LYS A 77 38.07 -0.24 14.08
N SER A 78 38.97 0.30 13.26
CA SER A 78 39.07 1.73 12.99
C SER A 78 37.80 2.30 12.30
N GLN A 79 37.05 1.48 11.60
CA GLN A 79 35.83 1.90 10.90
C GLN A 79 34.61 2.07 11.84
N ILE A 80 34.70 1.56 13.09
CA ILE A 80 33.55 1.62 14.05
C ILE A 80 33.17 3.06 14.36
N SER A 81 34.16 3.95 14.57
CA SER A 81 33.91 5.36 14.89
C SER A 81 33.29 6.13 13.72
N LEU A 82 33.40 5.63 12.50
CA LEU A 82 32.87 6.28 11.29
C LEU A 82 31.46 5.82 10.94
N ILE A 83 30.97 4.69 11.50
CA ILE A 83 29.66 4.14 11.14
C ILE A 83 28.52 5.10 11.41
N ASP A 84 28.59 5.91 12.48
CA ASP A 84 27.50 6.81 12.83
C ASP A 84 27.39 7.99 11.85
N SER A 85 28.49 8.36 11.21
CA SER A 85 28.53 9.35 10.12
C SER A 85 28.42 8.74 8.72
N ALA A 86 28.37 7.41 8.58
CA ALA A 86 28.31 6.74 7.29
C ALA A 86 26.95 6.92 6.61
N TYR A 87 26.97 6.98 5.29
CA TYR A 87 25.78 7.13 4.45
C TYR A 87 25.01 5.80 4.28
N ILE A 88 24.53 5.23 5.40
CA ILE A 88 23.67 4.07 5.44
C ILE A 88 22.26 4.56 5.85
N THR A 89 21.41 4.86 4.87
CA THR A 89 20.22 5.68 5.08
C THR A 89 19.13 5.43 4.02
N THR A 90 17.98 6.10 4.16
CA THR A 90 16.97 6.15 3.10
C THR A 90 17.35 7.20 2.06
N PHE A 91 16.78 7.09 0.85
CA PHE A 91 16.97 8.09 -0.19
C PHE A 91 16.56 9.49 0.28
N ASP A 92 15.38 9.62 0.92
CA ASP A 92 14.86 10.91 1.38
C ASP A 92 15.76 11.57 2.43
N SER A 93 16.27 10.78 3.38
CA SER A 93 17.23 11.29 4.38
C SER A 93 18.56 11.71 3.75
N PHE A 94 19.02 10.97 2.73
CA PHE A 94 20.22 11.34 1.98
C PHE A 94 20.01 12.64 1.19
N ALA A 95 18.92 12.75 0.43
CA ALA A 95 18.55 13.96 -0.30
C ALA A 95 18.47 15.19 0.62
N LEU A 96 17.84 15.03 1.79
CA LEU A 96 17.76 16.10 2.81
C LEU A 96 19.16 16.51 3.31
N SER A 97 20.06 15.56 3.53
CA SER A 97 21.43 15.86 3.96
C SER A 97 22.21 16.68 2.91
N ILE A 98 22.01 16.37 1.63
CA ILE A 98 22.62 17.09 0.51
C ILE A 98 22.04 18.51 0.40
N VAL A 99 20.71 18.65 0.44
CA VAL A 99 20.06 19.96 0.40
C VAL A 99 20.50 20.83 1.57
N LYS A 100 20.57 20.28 2.80
CA LYS A 100 21.08 21.01 3.98
C LYS A 100 22.57 21.41 3.85
N LYS A 101 23.42 20.54 3.30
CA LYS A 101 24.86 20.82 3.12
C LYS A 101 25.11 21.96 2.14
N TYR A 102 24.35 22.01 1.04
CA TYR A 102 24.53 22.96 -0.06
C TYR A 102 23.40 23.99 -0.18
N HIS A 103 22.67 24.24 0.90
CA HIS A 103 21.46 25.09 0.93
C HIS A 103 21.67 26.49 0.34
N THR A 104 22.87 27.06 0.51
CA THR A 104 23.24 28.40 -0.01
C THR A 104 23.23 28.47 -1.54
N ARG A 105 23.52 27.37 -2.23
CA ARG A 105 23.54 27.30 -3.71
C ARG A 105 22.14 27.43 -4.33
N ILE A 106 21.11 27.07 -3.58
CA ILE A 106 19.71 27.14 -4.01
C ILE A 106 18.93 28.22 -3.27
N ASN A 107 19.63 29.11 -2.55
CA ASN A 107 19.05 30.22 -1.80
C ASN A 107 17.95 29.81 -0.81
N ILE A 108 18.15 28.71 -0.11
CA ILE A 108 17.24 28.21 0.92
C ILE A 108 17.94 28.30 2.28
N SER A 109 17.17 28.51 3.35
CA SER A 109 17.66 28.44 4.73
C SER A 109 18.13 27.03 5.08
N ASN A 110 19.07 26.92 6.02
CA ASN A 110 19.48 25.63 6.57
C ASN A 110 18.44 25.05 7.55
N LYS A 111 17.46 25.86 7.96
CA LYS A 111 16.35 25.46 8.85
C LYS A 111 15.17 24.90 8.05
N ILE A 112 15.45 23.96 7.13
CA ILE A 112 14.42 23.30 6.35
C ILE A 112 13.48 22.54 7.28
N LYS A 113 12.19 22.90 7.26
CA LYS A 113 11.14 22.19 7.95
C LYS A 113 10.50 21.18 7.00
N ILE A 114 10.46 19.91 7.42
CA ILE A 114 9.67 18.89 6.73
C ILE A 114 8.29 18.94 7.33
N SER A 115 7.33 19.45 6.54
CA SER A 115 5.94 19.54 6.96
C SER A 115 5.18 18.25 6.66
N ASP A 116 4.14 18.01 7.45
CA ASP A 116 3.16 16.99 7.15
C ASP A 116 2.47 17.29 5.79
N GLU A 117 2.20 16.26 5.01
CA GLU A 117 1.56 16.39 3.69
C GLU A 117 0.18 17.08 3.79
N VAL A 118 -0.50 16.90 4.91
CA VAL A 118 -1.82 17.50 5.19
C VAL A 118 -1.77 19.03 5.17
N VAL A 119 -0.76 19.65 5.78
CA VAL A 119 -0.59 21.11 5.80
C VAL A 119 -0.45 21.67 4.38
N ILE A 120 0.36 20.98 3.56
CA ILE A 120 0.58 21.39 2.17
C ILE A 120 -0.67 21.16 1.31
N ASP A 121 -1.43 20.10 1.56
CA ASP A 121 -2.67 19.81 0.83
C ASP A 121 -3.77 20.81 1.16
N LEU A 122 -3.87 21.27 2.41
CA LEU A 122 -4.76 22.38 2.80
C LEU A 122 -4.42 23.67 2.07
N GLU A 123 -3.15 24.01 2.00
CA GLU A 123 -2.71 25.22 1.31
C GLU A 123 -2.93 25.14 -0.21
N LYS A 124 -2.74 23.94 -0.83
CA LYS A 124 -3.08 23.72 -2.23
C LYS A 124 -4.55 24.03 -2.50
N LYS A 125 -5.46 23.63 -1.60
CA LYS A 125 -6.89 23.88 -1.73
C LYS A 125 -7.18 25.37 -1.65
N LYS A 126 -6.62 26.10 -0.66
CA LYS A 126 -6.78 27.56 -0.51
C LYS A 126 -6.28 28.32 -1.75
N ILE A 127 -5.08 28.01 -2.20
CA ILE A 127 -4.51 28.63 -3.42
C ILE A 127 -5.38 28.34 -4.65
N LEU A 128 -5.93 27.14 -4.78
CA LEU A 128 -6.79 26.79 -5.90
C LEU A 128 -8.13 27.57 -5.85
N ASP A 129 -8.70 27.75 -4.67
CA ASP A 129 -9.91 28.56 -4.46
C ASP A 129 -9.68 30.02 -4.89
N GLU A 130 -8.56 30.62 -4.48
CA GLU A 130 -8.18 31.98 -4.93
C GLU A 130 -8.00 32.07 -6.45
N ILE A 131 -7.40 31.06 -7.08
CA ILE A 131 -7.24 31.01 -8.54
C ILE A 131 -8.61 30.97 -9.23
N PHE A 132 -9.55 30.19 -8.71
CA PHE A 132 -10.89 30.09 -9.25
C PHE A 132 -11.66 31.41 -9.07
N GLU A 133 -11.55 32.07 -7.92
CA GLU A 133 -12.14 33.39 -7.69
C GLU A 133 -11.61 34.43 -8.71
N GLU A 134 -10.31 34.46 -8.98
CA GLU A 134 -9.71 35.32 -10.01
C GLU A 134 -10.26 35.02 -11.42
N GLU A 135 -10.37 33.74 -11.77
CA GLU A 135 -10.93 33.35 -13.07
C GLU A 135 -12.43 33.71 -13.19
N TYR A 136 -13.21 33.64 -12.10
CA TYR A 136 -14.60 34.10 -12.07
C TYR A 136 -14.73 35.60 -12.20
N LEU A 137 -13.79 36.38 -11.63
CA LEU A 137 -13.82 37.86 -11.75
C LEU A 137 -13.52 38.34 -13.17
N SER A 138 -12.72 37.62 -13.95
CA SER A 138 -12.36 37.94 -15.33
C SER A 138 -12.32 36.68 -16.20
N PRO A 139 -13.50 36.07 -16.46
CA PRO A 139 -13.54 34.74 -17.04
C PRO A 139 -13.14 34.73 -18.50
N LYS A 140 -12.19 33.84 -18.85
CA LYS A 140 -11.88 33.50 -20.24
C LYS A 140 -12.97 32.58 -20.80
N SER A 141 -13.14 32.59 -22.13
CA SER A 141 -14.13 31.73 -22.81
C SER A 141 -13.90 30.23 -22.54
N ASN A 142 -12.64 29.81 -22.45
CA ASN A 142 -12.28 28.41 -22.15
C ASN A 142 -12.59 28.04 -20.69
N PHE A 143 -12.44 28.97 -19.75
CA PHE A 143 -12.82 28.74 -18.36
C PHE A 143 -14.33 28.56 -18.22
N ILE A 144 -15.11 29.45 -18.86
CA ILE A 144 -16.58 29.35 -18.87
C ILE A 144 -17.01 28.00 -19.46
N LYS A 145 -16.36 27.56 -20.54
CA LYS A 145 -16.63 26.24 -21.15
C LYS A 145 -16.33 25.12 -20.17
N LEU A 146 -15.16 25.14 -19.50
CA LEU A 146 -14.76 24.13 -18.51
C LEU A 146 -15.78 24.02 -17.38
N ILE A 147 -16.24 25.16 -16.83
CA ILE A 147 -17.27 25.20 -15.78
C ILE A 147 -18.59 24.61 -16.29
N ASN A 148 -19.05 25.03 -17.49
CA ASN A 148 -20.29 24.50 -18.07
C ASN A 148 -20.20 22.99 -18.37
N ASP A 149 -19.04 22.50 -18.75
CA ASP A 149 -18.83 21.09 -19.10
C ASP A 149 -18.77 20.20 -17.85
N PHE A 150 -18.26 20.67 -16.72
CA PHE A 150 -17.96 19.82 -15.57
C PHE A 150 -18.64 20.19 -14.25
N CYS A 151 -19.18 21.41 -14.11
CA CYS A 151 -19.81 21.89 -12.89
C CYS A 151 -21.33 21.95 -13.04
N LEU A 152 -22.08 21.23 -12.19
CA LEU A 152 -23.54 21.19 -12.21
C LEU A 152 -24.17 22.07 -11.12
N LYS A 153 -23.63 22.08 -9.92
CA LYS A 153 -24.13 22.85 -8.77
C LYS A 153 -23.05 23.75 -8.19
N ASP A 154 -21.84 23.22 -8.03
CA ASP A 154 -20.66 23.84 -7.48
C ASP A 154 -19.43 23.39 -8.28
N ASP A 155 -18.27 23.93 -7.95
CA ASP A 155 -17.01 23.62 -8.60
C ASP A 155 -16.09 22.69 -7.78
N ASP A 156 -16.54 22.22 -6.64
CA ASP A 156 -15.74 21.41 -5.70
C ASP A 156 -15.25 20.11 -6.35
N GLU A 157 -16.12 19.41 -7.10
CA GLU A 157 -15.74 18.18 -7.80
C GLU A 157 -14.63 18.45 -8.83
N LEU A 158 -14.72 19.54 -9.58
CA LEU A 158 -13.69 19.92 -10.57
C LEU A 158 -12.38 20.31 -9.89
N LYS A 159 -12.42 21.08 -8.81
CA LYS A 159 -11.24 21.42 -8.00
C LYS A 159 -10.56 20.19 -7.47
N ASN A 160 -11.33 19.21 -6.97
CA ASN A 160 -10.79 17.93 -6.52
C ASN A 160 -10.10 17.15 -7.64
N TYR A 161 -10.66 17.15 -8.87
CA TYR A 161 -9.96 16.55 -10.01
C TYR A 161 -8.65 17.26 -10.32
N ILE A 162 -8.61 18.57 -10.30
CA ILE A 162 -7.41 19.38 -10.56
C ILE A 162 -6.34 19.10 -9.49
N LEU A 163 -6.72 19.04 -8.21
CA LEU A 163 -5.79 18.68 -7.13
C LEU A 163 -5.24 17.26 -7.29
N ASN A 164 -6.06 16.29 -7.67
CA ASN A 164 -5.62 14.92 -7.94
C ASN A 164 -4.65 14.83 -9.13
N ILE A 165 -4.88 15.62 -10.19
CA ILE A 165 -3.94 15.75 -11.31
C ILE A 165 -2.63 16.35 -10.81
N TYR A 166 -2.69 17.44 -10.05
CA TYR A 166 -1.50 18.11 -9.52
C TYR A 166 -0.69 17.19 -8.62
N LYS A 167 -1.35 16.43 -7.75
CA LYS A 167 -0.70 15.44 -6.86
C LYS A 167 0.13 14.42 -7.65
N LYS A 168 -0.35 13.95 -8.80
CA LYS A 168 0.39 13.04 -9.68
C LYS A 168 1.53 13.75 -10.43
N ILE A 169 1.33 14.99 -10.87
CA ILE A 169 2.37 15.80 -11.53
C ILE A 169 3.48 16.18 -10.54
N GLU A 170 3.13 16.46 -9.29
CA GLU A 170 4.07 16.80 -8.22
C GLU A 170 5.09 15.68 -7.94
N LEU A 171 4.78 14.43 -8.29
CA LEU A 171 5.73 13.30 -8.19
C LEU A 171 6.83 13.33 -9.25
N LYS A 172 6.70 14.15 -10.31
CA LYS A 172 7.74 14.29 -11.33
C LYS A 172 8.89 15.20 -10.84
N TYR A 173 10.12 14.77 -11.06
CA TYR A 173 11.30 15.59 -10.70
C TYR A 173 11.37 16.90 -11.49
N ASN A 174 10.82 16.95 -12.70
CA ASN A 174 10.81 18.09 -13.60
C ASN A 174 9.40 18.68 -13.82
N LYS A 175 8.57 18.74 -12.76
CA LYS A 175 7.13 19.14 -12.81
C LYS A 175 6.88 20.44 -13.58
N THR A 176 7.64 21.49 -13.31
CA THR A 176 7.47 22.82 -13.93
C THR A 176 7.77 22.75 -15.43
N LYS A 177 8.88 22.11 -15.84
CA LYS A 177 9.22 21.90 -17.24
C LYS A 177 8.16 21.03 -17.95
N TYR A 178 7.62 20.02 -17.26
CA TYR A 178 6.54 19.20 -17.81
C TYR A 178 5.27 20.03 -18.07
N LEU A 179 4.86 20.89 -17.13
CA LEU A 179 3.72 21.78 -17.31
C LEU A 179 3.95 22.79 -18.44
N ASP A 180 5.15 23.36 -18.53
CA ASP A 180 5.47 24.37 -19.54
C ASP A 180 5.42 23.78 -20.95
N ASN A 181 5.95 22.58 -21.14
CA ASN A 181 6.10 21.93 -22.44
C ASN A 181 4.97 20.94 -22.75
N TYR A 182 3.86 20.96 -21.98
CA TYR A 182 2.78 19.97 -22.09
C TYR A 182 2.23 19.79 -23.53
N PHE A 183 2.16 20.89 -24.31
CA PHE A 183 1.62 20.89 -25.68
C PHE A 183 2.70 20.90 -26.78
N GLU A 184 4.01 20.84 -26.43
CA GLU A 184 5.07 20.87 -27.44
C GLU A 184 5.08 19.61 -28.31
N ILE A 185 4.58 18.47 -27.78
CA ILE A 185 4.53 17.20 -28.49
C ILE A 185 3.08 16.82 -28.74
N ASP A 186 2.67 16.79 -30.03
CA ASP A 186 1.37 16.24 -30.41
C ASP A 186 1.44 14.71 -30.48
N ASN A 187 0.95 14.03 -29.46
CA ASN A 187 0.94 12.58 -29.38
C ASN A 187 -0.30 11.92 -30.01
N THR A 188 -1.17 12.67 -30.71
CA THR A 188 -2.45 12.18 -31.24
C THR A 188 -2.28 10.94 -32.12
N ASP A 189 -1.37 10.97 -33.09
CA ASP A 189 -1.13 9.81 -33.96
C ASP A 189 -0.51 8.63 -33.19
N THR A 190 0.32 8.89 -32.18
CA THR A 190 0.88 7.86 -31.30
C THR A 190 -0.23 7.14 -30.53
N PHE A 191 -1.18 7.87 -29.95
CA PHE A 191 -2.30 7.30 -29.23
C PHE A 191 -3.24 6.48 -30.12
N ILE A 192 -3.49 6.96 -31.35
CA ILE A 192 -4.27 6.21 -32.31
C ILE A 192 -3.57 4.89 -32.69
N ASN A 193 -2.26 4.92 -32.90
CA ASN A 193 -1.50 3.70 -33.20
C ASN A 193 -1.57 2.70 -32.02
N LEU A 194 -1.44 3.17 -30.76
CA LEU A 194 -1.60 2.31 -29.58
C LEU A 194 -3.00 1.68 -29.53
N TYR A 195 -4.03 2.44 -29.86
CA TYR A 195 -5.39 1.92 -29.91
C TYR A 195 -5.58 0.86 -31.00
N LEU A 196 -5.04 1.10 -32.20
CA LEU A 196 -5.07 0.13 -33.29
C LEU A 196 -4.28 -1.13 -32.93
N ASP A 197 -3.13 -0.99 -32.28
CA ASP A 197 -2.32 -2.11 -31.81
C ASP A 197 -3.10 -3.01 -30.83
N GLU A 198 -3.89 -2.44 -29.92
CA GLU A 198 -4.73 -3.23 -29.02
C GLU A 198 -5.84 -4.00 -29.78
N ILE A 199 -6.44 -3.40 -30.80
CA ILE A 199 -7.41 -4.09 -31.66
C ILE A 199 -6.72 -5.22 -32.43
N TYR A 200 -5.57 -4.97 -33.06
CA TYR A 200 -4.81 -6.01 -33.78
C TYR A 200 -4.34 -7.15 -32.89
N LYS A 201 -3.90 -6.86 -31.64
CA LYS A 201 -3.59 -7.91 -30.66
C LYS A 201 -4.78 -8.84 -30.42
N LYS A 202 -5.98 -8.28 -30.25
CA LYS A 202 -7.22 -9.08 -30.05
C LYS A 202 -7.59 -9.90 -31.29
N ILE A 203 -7.42 -9.36 -32.48
CA ILE A 203 -7.62 -10.12 -33.74
C ILE A 203 -6.63 -11.29 -33.82
N ASN A 204 -5.35 -11.07 -33.51
CA ASN A 204 -4.34 -12.11 -33.48
C ASN A 204 -4.63 -13.22 -32.48
N ILE A 205 -5.15 -12.87 -31.30
CA ILE A 205 -5.62 -13.84 -30.32
C ILE A 205 -6.70 -14.75 -30.90
N ILE A 206 -7.71 -14.18 -31.57
CA ILE A 206 -8.74 -14.99 -32.25
C ILE A 206 -8.08 -15.91 -33.28
N LYS A 207 -7.11 -15.44 -34.02
CA LYS A 207 -6.40 -16.21 -35.06
C LYS A 207 -5.63 -17.40 -34.44
N GLU A 208 -4.97 -17.21 -33.31
CA GLU A 208 -4.29 -18.27 -32.57
C GLU A 208 -5.30 -19.31 -32.04
N LEU A 209 -6.38 -18.87 -31.41
CA LEU A 209 -7.42 -19.73 -30.88
C LEU A 209 -8.18 -20.54 -31.94
N PHE A 210 -8.17 -20.09 -33.20
CA PHE A 210 -8.72 -20.87 -34.29
C PHE A 210 -7.92 -22.15 -34.56
N ASN A 211 -6.60 -22.14 -34.35
CA ASN A 211 -5.79 -23.34 -34.47
C ASN A 211 -6.19 -24.36 -33.37
N ASP A 212 -6.32 -23.89 -32.13
CA ASP A 212 -6.75 -24.72 -31.01
C ASP A 212 -8.18 -25.26 -31.20
N LEU A 213 -9.08 -24.42 -31.74
CA LEU A 213 -10.46 -24.84 -32.02
C LEU A 213 -10.53 -26.00 -33.03
N GLY A 214 -9.59 -26.03 -33.99
CA GLY A 214 -9.45 -27.09 -34.99
C GLY A 214 -9.14 -28.47 -34.42
N GLU A 215 -8.59 -28.53 -33.19
CA GLU A 215 -8.33 -29.81 -32.50
C GLU A 215 -9.61 -30.45 -31.92
N PHE A 216 -10.64 -29.64 -31.65
CA PHE A 216 -11.85 -30.08 -30.93
C PHE A 216 -13.05 -30.27 -31.80
N PHE A 217 -13.17 -29.59 -32.96
CA PHE A 217 -14.38 -29.58 -33.77
C PHE A 217 -14.14 -30.18 -35.16
N ASP A 218 -15.21 -30.65 -35.76
CA ASP A 218 -15.18 -31.19 -37.11
C ASP A 218 -14.98 -30.08 -38.17
N GLY A 219 -14.54 -30.48 -39.37
CA GLY A 219 -14.26 -29.52 -40.48
C GLY A 219 -15.46 -28.65 -40.85
N LYS A 220 -16.71 -29.17 -40.73
CA LYS A 220 -17.91 -28.40 -41.08
C LYS A 220 -18.14 -27.20 -40.14
N PHE A 221 -17.85 -27.33 -38.87
CA PHE A 221 -17.97 -26.25 -37.90
C PHE A 221 -16.84 -25.23 -38.11
N ILE A 222 -15.61 -25.73 -38.29
CA ILE A 222 -14.43 -24.92 -38.58
C ILE A 222 -14.60 -24.09 -39.89
N ASP A 223 -15.15 -24.70 -40.95
CA ASP A 223 -15.46 -24.00 -42.18
C ASP A 223 -16.45 -22.84 -41.94
N LYS A 224 -17.50 -23.05 -41.14
CA LYS A 224 -18.43 -21.98 -40.77
C LYS A 224 -17.76 -20.85 -39.99
N MET A 225 -16.87 -21.19 -39.04
CA MET A 225 -16.08 -20.21 -38.30
C MET A 225 -15.15 -19.43 -39.21
N ASN A 226 -14.41 -20.11 -40.11
CA ASN A 226 -13.52 -19.49 -41.07
C ASN A 226 -14.26 -18.53 -42.00
N ILE A 227 -15.42 -18.92 -42.55
CA ILE A 227 -16.23 -18.04 -43.39
C ILE A 227 -16.71 -16.81 -42.64
N ALA A 228 -17.17 -16.97 -41.40
CA ALA A 228 -17.69 -15.85 -40.59
C ALA A 228 -16.60 -14.85 -40.19
N PHE A 229 -15.40 -15.33 -39.87
CA PHE A 229 -14.29 -14.49 -39.40
C PHE A 229 -13.30 -14.06 -40.47
N SER A 230 -13.39 -14.61 -41.74
CA SER A 230 -12.39 -14.37 -42.80
C SER A 230 -12.06 -12.90 -43.02
N LYS A 231 -13.09 -12.08 -43.16
CA LYS A 231 -12.90 -10.62 -43.40
C LYS A 231 -12.20 -9.92 -42.25
N LEU A 232 -12.54 -10.28 -40.99
CA LEU A 232 -11.92 -9.71 -39.77
C LEU A 232 -10.44 -10.12 -39.67
N LEU A 233 -10.13 -11.41 -39.89
CA LEU A 233 -8.77 -11.96 -39.78
C LEU A 233 -7.82 -11.46 -40.91
N GLU A 234 -8.36 -11.02 -42.04
CA GLU A 234 -7.61 -10.44 -43.17
C GLU A 234 -7.55 -8.92 -43.16
N ALA A 235 -8.28 -8.26 -42.23
CA ALA A 235 -8.35 -6.81 -42.16
C ALA A 235 -6.99 -6.21 -41.76
N ASN A 236 -6.51 -5.24 -42.59
CA ASN A 236 -5.22 -4.59 -42.42
C ASN A 236 -5.35 -3.06 -42.25
N SER A 237 -6.54 -2.55 -42.07
CA SER A 237 -6.83 -1.15 -41.74
C SER A 237 -8.06 -1.05 -40.89
N TYR A 238 -8.19 0.07 -40.13
CA TYR A 238 -9.34 0.30 -39.25
C TYR A 238 -10.67 0.24 -40.00
N ASP A 239 -10.75 0.88 -41.16
CA ASP A 239 -11.97 0.89 -41.98
C ASP A 239 -12.41 -0.51 -42.39
N LYS A 240 -11.45 -1.37 -42.77
CA LYS A 240 -11.76 -2.79 -43.07
C LYS A 240 -12.18 -3.58 -41.87
N ILE A 241 -11.63 -3.26 -40.69
CA ILE A 241 -12.07 -3.89 -39.44
C ILE A 241 -13.55 -3.54 -39.20
N ILE A 242 -13.91 -2.24 -39.27
CA ILE A 242 -15.30 -1.79 -39.08
C ILE A 242 -16.24 -2.46 -40.08
N GLU A 243 -15.91 -2.49 -41.38
CA GLU A 243 -16.71 -3.17 -42.41
C GLU A 243 -16.88 -4.66 -42.14
N SER A 244 -15.93 -5.27 -41.48
CA SER A 244 -15.93 -6.72 -41.20
C SER A 244 -16.71 -7.13 -39.95
N LEU A 245 -17.11 -6.19 -39.06
CA LEU A 245 -17.72 -6.52 -37.76
C LEU A 245 -19.22 -6.84 -37.78
N ASP A 246 -19.89 -6.65 -38.96
CA ASP A 246 -21.33 -6.94 -39.07
C ASP A 246 -21.58 -8.45 -39.29
N PHE A 247 -21.24 -9.24 -38.25
CA PHE A 247 -21.57 -10.67 -38.21
C PHE A 247 -21.77 -11.16 -36.77
N THR A 248 -22.38 -12.31 -36.67
CA THR A 248 -22.49 -13.05 -35.41
C THR A 248 -21.69 -14.33 -35.46
N SER A 249 -20.98 -14.63 -34.37
CA SER A 249 -20.19 -15.85 -34.25
C SER A 249 -21.09 -17.09 -34.35
N PRO A 250 -20.71 -18.12 -35.11
CA PRO A 250 -21.51 -19.35 -35.26
C PRO A 250 -21.74 -20.04 -33.92
N ARG A 251 -22.98 -20.47 -33.67
CA ARG A 251 -23.36 -21.16 -32.42
C ARG A 251 -22.98 -22.64 -32.48
N VAL A 252 -22.51 -23.14 -31.34
CA VAL A 252 -22.22 -24.57 -31.14
C VAL A 252 -23.49 -25.25 -30.62
N GLY A 253 -23.93 -26.35 -31.29
CA GLY A 253 -25.08 -27.11 -30.84
C GLY A 253 -24.79 -27.94 -29.58
N ARG A 254 -23.65 -28.65 -29.56
CA ARG A 254 -23.15 -29.42 -28.43
C ARG A 254 -21.60 -29.32 -28.41
N TYR A 255 -21.03 -29.02 -27.26
CA TYR A 255 -19.58 -28.99 -27.10
C TYR A 255 -19.03 -30.41 -26.93
N PRO A 256 -17.91 -30.74 -27.61
CA PRO A 256 -17.25 -32.04 -27.45
C PRO A 256 -16.67 -32.25 -26.04
N CYS A 257 -16.11 -31.22 -25.47
CA CYS A 257 -15.51 -31.22 -24.14
C CYS A 257 -15.53 -29.82 -23.53
N THR A 258 -15.17 -29.70 -22.27
CA THR A 258 -15.09 -28.41 -21.54
C THR A 258 -14.05 -27.47 -22.16
N SER A 259 -12.89 -27.99 -22.58
CA SER A 259 -11.84 -27.19 -23.24
C SER A 259 -12.34 -26.54 -24.53
N ALA A 260 -13.09 -27.27 -25.37
CA ALA A 260 -13.72 -26.74 -26.59
C ALA A 260 -14.71 -25.60 -26.28
N LYS A 261 -15.45 -25.69 -25.15
CA LYS A 261 -16.35 -24.64 -24.71
C LYS A 261 -15.58 -23.39 -24.29
N VAL A 262 -14.49 -23.55 -23.57
CA VAL A 262 -13.66 -22.42 -23.13
C VAL A 262 -13.02 -21.70 -24.32
N VAL A 263 -12.37 -22.40 -25.22
CA VAL A 263 -11.77 -21.82 -26.44
C VAL A 263 -12.82 -21.05 -27.23
N LYS A 264 -13.99 -21.65 -27.46
CA LYS A 264 -15.06 -20.98 -28.21
C LYS A 264 -15.61 -19.75 -27.52
N ASN A 265 -15.85 -19.83 -26.20
CA ASN A 265 -16.30 -18.69 -25.41
C ASN A 265 -15.25 -17.58 -25.41
N THR A 266 -13.96 -17.90 -25.31
CA THR A 266 -12.86 -16.91 -25.40
C THR A 266 -12.86 -16.18 -26.73
N ILE A 267 -13.09 -16.89 -27.84
CA ILE A 267 -13.24 -16.26 -29.18
C ILE A 267 -14.43 -15.31 -29.19
N ASP A 268 -15.58 -15.73 -28.66
CA ASP A 268 -16.81 -14.93 -28.66
C ASP A 268 -16.66 -13.68 -27.78
N ASP A 269 -16.06 -13.83 -26.61
CA ASP A 269 -15.76 -12.72 -25.70
C ASP A 269 -14.77 -11.74 -26.33
N THR A 270 -13.71 -12.25 -26.97
CA THR A 270 -12.71 -11.40 -27.66
C THR A 270 -13.35 -10.64 -28.83
N LEU A 271 -14.23 -11.29 -29.60
CA LEU A 271 -15.01 -10.61 -30.64
C LEU A 271 -15.90 -9.49 -30.08
N LYS A 272 -16.53 -9.74 -28.93
CA LYS A 272 -17.34 -8.74 -28.23
C LYS A 272 -16.47 -7.56 -27.79
N GLU A 273 -15.31 -7.82 -27.23
CA GLU A 273 -14.34 -6.79 -26.82
C GLU A 273 -13.86 -5.96 -28.03
N ILE A 274 -13.62 -6.59 -29.21
CA ILE A 274 -13.29 -5.86 -30.44
C ILE A 274 -14.45 -4.95 -30.85
N LYS A 275 -15.69 -5.42 -30.80
CA LYS A 275 -16.88 -4.62 -31.12
C LYS A 275 -17.07 -3.45 -30.15
N GLU A 276 -16.77 -3.64 -28.87
CA GLU A 276 -16.79 -2.59 -27.83
C GLU A 276 -15.68 -1.55 -28.02
N LEU A 277 -14.54 -1.95 -28.58
CA LEU A 277 -13.46 -1.02 -28.93
C LEU A 277 -13.80 -0.26 -30.24
N CYS A 278 -14.33 -0.92 -31.25
CA CYS A 278 -14.58 -0.37 -32.58
C CYS A 278 -15.92 0.39 -32.66
N ILE A 279 -16.03 1.51 -31.92
CA ILE A 279 -17.26 2.33 -31.84
C ILE A 279 -17.24 3.56 -32.75
N TYR A 280 -16.10 3.88 -33.39
CA TYR A 280 -15.93 5.02 -34.29
C TYR A 280 -16.08 4.58 -35.73
N GLU A 281 -16.66 5.46 -36.57
CA GLU A 281 -16.83 5.15 -38.00
C GLU A 281 -15.51 5.15 -38.78
N ASN A 282 -14.57 6.02 -38.39
CA ASN A 282 -13.27 6.15 -39.03
C ASN A 282 -12.22 6.82 -38.11
N ILE A 283 -10.96 6.81 -38.52
CA ILE A 283 -9.84 7.41 -37.75
C ILE A 283 -10.00 8.93 -37.56
N ASN A 284 -10.65 9.65 -38.48
CA ASN A 284 -10.83 11.10 -38.36
C ASN A 284 -11.77 11.45 -37.19
N GLU A 285 -12.82 10.66 -36.99
CA GLU A 285 -13.70 10.82 -35.81
C GLU A 285 -12.91 10.68 -34.51
N ILE A 286 -11.97 9.74 -34.45
CA ILE A 286 -11.09 9.58 -33.25
C ILE A 286 -10.21 10.83 -33.07
N LYS A 287 -9.65 11.39 -34.17
CA LYS A 287 -8.85 12.62 -34.08
C LYS A 287 -9.68 13.81 -33.61
N GLU A 288 -10.91 13.95 -34.10
CA GLU A 288 -11.84 15.01 -33.71
C GLU A 288 -12.21 14.87 -32.21
N GLU A 289 -12.42 13.64 -31.73
CA GLU A 289 -12.72 13.39 -30.31
C GLU A 289 -11.56 13.85 -29.41
N ILE A 290 -10.31 13.43 -29.70
CA ILE A 290 -9.13 13.86 -28.92
C ILE A 290 -9.01 15.39 -28.98
N ASN A 291 -9.15 15.99 -30.15
CA ASN A 291 -9.01 17.43 -30.31
C ASN A 291 -10.11 18.23 -29.58
N SER A 292 -11.31 17.68 -29.45
CA SER A 292 -12.43 18.33 -28.74
C SER A 292 -12.15 18.61 -27.26
N THR A 293 -11.26 17.82 -26.64
CA THR A 293 -10.88 17.96 -25.22
C THR A 293 -9.74 18.99 -25.01
N LYS A 294 -8.98 19.34 -26.06
CA LYS A 294 -7.77 20.20 -25.93
C LYS A 294 -8.06 21.54 -25.26
N SER A 295 -9.15 22.22 -25.61
CA SER A 295 -9.47 23.53 -25.01
C SER A 295 -9.71 23.50 -23.51
N ASN A 296 -10.30 22.40 -22.99
CA ASN A 296 -10.47 22.21 -21.55
C ASN A 296 -9.14 21.83 -20.89
N ILE A 297 -8.29 21.06 -21.57
CA ILE A 297 -6.96 20.72 -21.06
C ILE A 297 -6.07 21.98 -20.98
N GLU A 298 -6.15 22.89 -21.95
CA GLU A 298 -5.40 24.14 -21.95
C GLU A 298 -5.65 24.96 -20.70
N ILE A 299 -6.93 25.18 -20.33
CA ILE A 299 -7.25 25.96 -19.14
C ILE A 299 -6.87 25.22 -17.85
N ILE A 300 -7.01 23.88 -17.79
CA ILE A 300 -6.54 23.10 -16.64
C ILE A 300 -5.02 23.26 -16.47
N ILE A 301 -4.24 23.18 -17.56
CA ILE A 301 -2.78 23.40 -17.50
C ILE A 301 -2.45 24.84 -17.07
N GLU A 302 -3.20 25.86 -17.51
CA GLU A 302 -3.00 27.23 -17.04
C GLU A 302 -3.25 27.36 -15.52
N ILE A 303 -4.32 26.73 -15.01
CA ILE A 303 -4.63 26.70 -13.58
C ILE A 303 -3.51 25.96 -12.81
N LEU A 304 -3.08 24.81 -13.30
CA LEU A 304 -2.00 24.03 -12.68
C LEU A 304 -0.67 24.79 -12.64
N LYS A 305 -0.34 25.56 -13.68
CA LYS A 305 0.85 26.44 -13.68
C LYS A 305 0.75 27.55 -12.64
N LYS A 306 -0.41 28.16 -12.47
CA LYS A 306 -0.64 29.18 -11.44
C LYS A 306 -0.53 28.57 -10.05
N LEU A 307 -1.14 27.41 -9.85
CA LEU A 307 -1.07 26.65 -8.58
C LEU A 307 0.38 26.28 -8.23
N ASP A 308 1.13 25.70 -9.18
CA ASP A 308 2.53 25.32 -9.02
C ASP A 308 3.40 26.51 -8.57
N LYS A 309 3.25 27.62 -9.27
CA LYS A 309 4.03 28.83 -8.98
C LYS A 309 3.72 29.44 -7.61
N ARG A 310 2.42 29.54 -7.23
CA ARG A 310 2.00 30.10 -5.94
C ARG A 310 2.39 29.18 -4.78
N LEU A 311 2.23 27.89 -4.98
CA LEU A 311 2.62 26.90 -3.97
C LEU A 311 4.14 26.89 -3.72
N ASP A 312 4.95 26.94 -4.79
CA ASP A 312 6.42 27.02 -4.65
C ASP A 312 6.85 28.33 -3.95
N LEU A 313 6.15 29.45 -4.21
CA LEU A 313 6.38 30.70 -3.51
C LEU A 313 6.03 30.59 -2.01
N TYR A 314 4.84 30.07 -1.69
CA TYR A 314 4.40 29.83 -0.32
C TYR A 314 5.39 28.94 0.44
N LYS A 315 5.80 27.79 -0.17
CA LYS A 315 6.76 26.88 0.44
C LYS A 315 8.11 27.56 0.71
N SER A 316 8.58 28.39 -0.20
CA SER A 316 9.86 29.10 -0.05
C SER A 316 9.82 30.21 1.01
N GLU A 317 8.73 30.97 1.10
CA GLU A 317 8.53 32.05 2.08
C GLU A 317 8.38 31.52 3.51
N ASN A 318 7.71 30.35 3.67
CA ASN A 318 7.49 29.73 4.97
C ASN A 318 8.55 28.69 5.35
N GLU A 319 9.52 28.40 4.46
CA GLU A 319 10.57 27.37 4.63
C GLU A 319 10.00 25.95 4.87
N ILE A 320 8.81 25.67 4.33
CA ILE A 320 8.05 24.42 4.51
C ILE A 320 8.14 23.57 3.24
N TYR A 321 8.61 22.34 3.36
CA TYR A 321 8.80 21.41 2.24
C TYR A 321 8.32 20.01 2.60
N ASN A 322 7.85 19.24 1.61
CA ASN A 322 7.66 17.80 1.75
C ASN A 322 8.88 17.02 1.18
N PHE A 323 8.89 15.70 1.36
CA PHE A 323 9.99 14.87 0.88
C PHE A 323 10.16 14.89 -0.65
N ASN A 324 9.07 15.04 -1.41
CA ASN A 324 9.14 15.17 -2.87
C ASN A 324 9.83 16.49 -3.28
N ASP A 325 9.57 17.57 -2.55
CA ASP A 325 10.26 18.85 -2.74
C ASP A 325 11.76 18.70 -2.51
N ILE A 326 12.14 18.06 -1.40
CA ILE A 326 13.56 17.83 -1.05
C ILE A 326 14.25 16.98 -2.12
N SER A 327 13.58 15.94 -2.61
CA SER A 327 14.11 15.11 -3.69
C SER A 327 14.32 15.92 -4.97
N ARG A 328 13.39 16.79 -5.36
CA ARG A 328 13.54 17.69 -6.52
C ARG A 328 14.64 18.73 -6.34
N LEU A 329 14.71 19.34 -5.14
CA LEU A 329 15.76 20.30 -4.82
C LEU A 329 17.15 19.67 -4.86
N SER A 330 17.28 18.41 -4.40
CA SER A 330 18.54 17.68 -4.47
C SER A 330 18.96 17.39 -5.91
N ILE A 331 18.02 17.00 -6.78
CA ILE A 331 18.28 16.80 -8.22
C ILE A 331 18.70 18.11 -8.87
N LYS A 332 17.90 19.17 -8.69
CA LYS A 332 18.20 20.51 -9.24
C LYS A 332 19.58 20.99 -8.83
N LEU A 333 19.92 20.81 -7.55
CA LEU A 333 21.22 21.20 -7.01
C LEU A 333 22.37 20.49 -7.72
N VAL A 334 22.25 19.18 -7.95
CA VAL A 334 23.28 18.38 -8.64
C VAL A 334 23.30 18.62 -10.16
N GLU A 335 22.16 18.86 -10.80
CA GLU A 335 22.08 19.19 -12.24
C GLU A 335 22.72 20.55 -12.54
N GLU A 336 22.41 21.58 -11.74
CA GLU A 336 22.84 22.97 -12.00
C GLU A 336 24.26 23.28 -11.51
N ASN A 337 24.85 22.43 -10.63
CA ASN A 337 26.18 22.67 -10.05
C ASN A 337 27.14 21.51 -10.32
N GLU A 338 27.98 21.67 -11.33
CA GLU A 338 28.96 20.65 -11.75
C GLU A 338 29.95 20.29 -10.66
N ASP A 339 30.43 21.29 -9.91
CA ASP A 339 31.36 21.12 -8.78
C ASP A 339 30.77 20.19 -7.69
N ILE A 340 29.47 20.34 -7.37
CA ILE A 340 28.79 19.49 -6.40
C ILE A 340 28.60 18.09 -6.96
N ARG A 341 28.21 17.97 -8.24
CA ARG A 341 28.08 16.69 -8.92
C ARG A 341 29.39 15.90 -8.94
N GLU A 342 30.48 16.55 -9.28
CA GLU A 342 31.81 15.93 -9.26
C GLU A 342 32.23 15.54 -7.83
N GLU A 343 32.02 16.42 -6.83
CA GLU A 343 32.32 16.11 -5.44
C GLU A 343 31.57 14.84 -5.00
N LEU A 344 30.25 14.76 -5.23
CA LEU A 344 29.45 13.61 -4.84
C LEU A 344 29.84 12.33 -5.61
N SER A 345 30.10 12.45 -6.91
CA SER A 345 30.52 11.32 -7.73
C SER A 345 31.85 10.76 -7.28
N ASN A 346 32.80 11.62 -6.90
CA ASN A 346 34.12 11.21 -6.43
C ASN A 346 34.13 10.75 -4.96
N THR A 347 33.14 11.14 -4.16
CA THR A 347 33.02 10.72 -2.76
C THR A 347 32.72 9.24 -2.63
N PHE A 348 31.87 8.70 -3.50
CA PHE A 348 31.38 7.35 -3.34
C PHE A 348 32.10 6.35 -4.24
N ASN A 349 32.88 5.46 -3.62
CA ASN A 349 33.49 4.32 -4.30
C ASN A 349 32.43 3.39 -4.86
N GLU A 350 31.33 3.19 -4.11
CA GLU A 350 30.21 2.37 -4.54
C GLU A 350 28.88 2.87 -3.96
N ILE A 351 27.82 2.84 -4.78
CA ILE A 351 26.44 3.13 -4.41
C ILE A 351 25.67 1.82 -4.38
N LEU A 352 25.25 1.39 -3.18
CA LEU A 352 24.53 0.13 -2.98
C LEU A 352 23.04 0.45 -2.73
N VAL A 353 22.17 -0.11 -3.54
CA VAL A 353 20.72 0.10 -3.44
C VAL A 353 20.04 -1.22 -3.13
N ASP A 354 19.46 -1.32 -1.94
CA ASP A 354 18.64 -2.48 -1.54
C ASP A 354 17.18 -2.29 -1.95
N GLU A 355 16.48 -3.38 -2.21
CA GLU A 355 15.09 -3.40 -2.71
C GLU A 355 14.89 -2.50 -3.96
N TYR A 356 15.84 -2.55 -4.92
CA TYR A 356 15.85 -1.67 -6.08
C TYR A 356 14.57 -1.72 -6.94
N GLN A 357 13.79 -2.81 -6.90
CA GLN A 357 12.50 -2.92 -7.59
C GLN A 357 11.43 -1.95 -7.05
N ASP A 358 11.65 -1.33 -5.90
CA ASP A 358 10.74 -0.35 -5.30
C ASP A 358 11.19 1.11 -5.55
N THR A 359 12.27 1.32 -6.32
CA THR A 359 12.79 2.64 -6.69
C THR A 359 11.82 3.36 -7.65
N ASN A 360 11.70 4.67 -7.51
CA ASN A 360 10.95 5.54 -8.41
C ASN A 360 11.86 6.32 -9.37
N ASP A 361 11.23 6.98 -10.40
CA ASP A 361 11.98 7.71 -11.42
C ASP A 361 12.81 8.86 -10.85
N THR A 362 12.34 9.54 -9.80
CA THR A 362 13.05 10.63 -9.14
C THR A 362 14.32 10.14 -8.46
N GLN A 363 14.24 9.02 -7.73
CA GLN A 363 15.37 8.38 -7.07
C GLN A 363 16.39 7.86 -8.08
N GLU A 364 15.92 7.23 -9.16
CA GLU A 364 16.80 6.76 -10.23
C GLU A 364 17.53 7.93 -10.93
N MET A 365 16.83 9.03 -11.19
CA MET A 365 17.44 10.22 -11.78
C MET A 365 18.58 10.76 -10.90
N PHE A 366 18.34 10.87 -9.58
CA PHE A 366 19.38 11.34 -8.66
C PHE A 366 20.59 10.40 -8.62
N ILE A 367 20.36 9.08 -8.51
CA ILE A 367 21.43 8.08 -8.53
C ILE A 367 22.25 8.18 -9.82
N SER A 368 21.58 8.35 -10.96
CA SER A 368 22.24 8.45 -12.26
C SER A 368 23.15 9.66 -12.39
N LEU A 369 22.81 10.79 -11.74
CA LEU A 369 23.60 12.02 -11.75
C LEU A 369 24.92 11.92 -10.97
N ILE A 370 24.95 11.11 -9.90
CA ILE A 370 26.11 10.97 -9.02
C ILE A 370 26.92 9.70 -9.24
N SER A 371 26.47 8.82 -10.13
CA SER A 371 27.12 7.53 -10.41
C SER A 371 28.12 7.61 -11.58
N HIS A 372 29.11 6.70 -11.57
CA HIS A 372 30.12 6.56 -12.62
C HIS A 372 30.47 5.08 -12.88
N ASN A 373 29.45 4.24 -13.19
CA ASN A 373 29.54 2.79 -13.31
C ASN A 373 29.85 2.05 -12.00
N ASN A 374 29.42 2.60 -10.87
CA ASN A 374 29.68 2.10 -9.52
C ASN A 374 28.40 1.79 -8.74
N VAL A 375 27.29 1.52 -9.42
CA VAL A 375 26.00 1.22 -8.76
C VAL A 375 25.79 -0.28 -8.63
N TYR A 376 25.57 -0.73 -7.40
CA TYR A 376 25.26 -2.10 -7.07
C TYR A 376 23.80 -2.20 -6.59
N MET A 377 22.94 -2.77 -7.42
CA MET A 377 21.49 -2.83 -7.23
C MET A 377 21.08 -4.25 -6.84
N VAL A 378 20.36 -4.39 -5.74
CA VAL A 378 19.80 -5.68 -5.29
C VAL A 378 18.29 -5.59 -5.23
N GLY A 379 17.61 -6.58 -5.83
CA GLY A 379 16.14 -6.58 -5.83
C GLY A 379 15.55 -7.85 -6.40
N ASP A 380 14.22 -7.88 -6.42
CA ASP A 380 13.44 -8.95 -7.05
C ASP A 380 12.16 -8.34 -7.64
N ILE A 381 12.05 -8.31 -8.97
CA ILE A 381 10.88 -7.73 -9.65
C ILE A 381 9.56 -8.34 -9.17
N LYS A 382 9.55 -9.63 -8.81
CA LYS A 382 8.38 -10.34 -8.30
C LYS A 382 7.94 -9.84 -6.90
N GLN A 383 8.77 -9.04 -6.24
CA GLN A 383 8.48 -8.42 -4.94
C GLN A 383 8.17 -6.92 -5.04
N SER A 384 8.01 -6.36 -6.24
CA SER A 384 7.58 -4.97 -6.44
C SER A 384 6.08 -4.85 -6.20
N ILE A 385 5.70 -4.32 -5.03
CA ILE A 385 4.31 -4.18 -4.56
C ILE A 385 4.01 -2.77 -4.00
N TYR A 386 4.83 -1.77 -4.33
CA TYR A 386 4.68 -0.40 -3.85
C TYR A 386 4.38 0.62 -4.96
N ARG A 387 3.64 0.20 -6.00
CA ARG A 387 3.19 1.11 -7.06
C ARG A 387 2.39 2.29 -6.53
N PHE A 388 1.58 2.07 -5.50
CA PHE A 388 0.83 3.14 -4.81
C PHE A 388 1.74 4.18 -4.11
N ARG A 389 3.04 3.89 -3.93
CA ARG A 389 4.11 4.82 -3.50
C ARG A 389 4.98 5.28 -4.66
N ASN A 390 4.46 5.24 -5.88
CA ASN A 390 5.15 5.63 -7.10
C ASN A 390 6.38 4.77 -7.47
N ALA A 391 6.52 3.56 -6.92
CA ALA A 391 7.57 2.64 -7.35
C ALA A 391 7.37 2.25 -8.82
N ASN A 392 8.48 2.22 -9.58
CA ASN A 392 8.48 1.88 -11.00
C ASN A 392 9.25 0.56 -11.25
N PRO A 393 8.57 -0.59 -11.30
CA PRO A 393 9.22 -1.89 -11.50
C PRO A 393 9.94 -2.00 -12.85
N TYR A 394 9.56 -1.17 -13.84
CA TYR A 394 10.20 -1.17 -15.15
C TYR A 394 11.65 -0.67 -15.12
N LEU A 395 12.05 0.13 -14.13
CA LEU A 395 13.44 0.52 -13.91
C LEU A 395 14.32 -0.71 -13.68
N PHE A 396 13.86 -1.60 -12.78
CA PHE A 396 14.53 -2.88 -12.54
C PHE A 396 14.51 -3.77 -13.78
N LYS A 397 13.36 -3.95 -14.41
CA LYS A 397 13.19 -4.81 -15.58
C LYS A 397 14.07 -4.39 -16.73
N ASN A 398 14.07 -3.11 -17.08
CA ASN A 398 14.87 -2.59 -18.19
C ASN A 398 16.37 -2.80 -17.97
N LYS A 399 16.87 -2.55 -16.75
CA LYS A 399 18.28 -2.83 -16.42
C LYS A 399 18.57 -4.34 -16.44
N TYR A 400 17.68 -5.16 -15.89
CA TYR A 400 17.81 -6.61 -15.90
C TYR A 400 17.91 -7.16 -17.35
N ASP A 401 17.03 -6.71 -18.24
CA ASP A 401 17.00 -7.12 -19.64
C ASP A 401 18.22 -6.61 -20.41
N ASN A 402 18.66 -5.38 -20.19
CA ASN A 402 19.86 -4.81 -20.84
C ASN A 402 21.14 -5.49 -20.36
N TYR A 403 21.32 -5.68 -19.05
CA TYR A 403 22.51 -6.29 -18.49
C TYR A 403 22.59 -7.80 -18.80
N SER A 404 21.46 -8.45 -19.10
CA SER A 404 21.46 -9.82 -19.60
C SER A 404 22.01 -9.94 -21.03
N LYS A 405 22.15 -8.80 -21.75
CA LYS A 405 22.76 -8.69 -23.07
C LYS A 405 24.13 -8.00 -23.02
N ASP A 406 24.77 -7.95 -21.85
CA ASP A 406 26.02 -7.26 -21.59
C ASP A 406 26.02 -5.77 -21.96
N ASN A 407 24.85 -5.11 -21.93
CA ASN A 407 24.71 -3.70 -22.24
C ASN A 407 24.53 -2.88 -20.97
N GLY A 408 25.55 -2.12 -20.56
CA GLY A 408 25.52 -1.13 -19.47
C GLY A 408 25.79 -1.67 -18.07
N GLY A 409 26.04 -2.97 -17.89
CA GLY A 409 26.33 -3.55 -16.59
C GLY A 409 26.31 -5.09 -16.57
N ILE A 410 26.41 -5.65 -15.39
CA ILE A 410 26.49 -7.10 -15.16
C ILE A 410 25.24 -7.55 -14.40
N LYS A 411 24.60 -8.61 -14.90
CA LYS A 411 23.47 -9.27 -14.25
C LYS A 411 23.93 -10.52 -13.48
N ILE A 412 23.38 -10.71 -12.27
CA ILE A 412 23.61 -11.90 -11.45
C ILE A 412 22.28 -12.37 -10.87
N ASP A 413 21.98 -13.66 -10.97
CA ASP A 413 20.74 -14.25 -10.43
C ASP A 413 21.07 -15.09 -9.19
N LEU A 414 20.38 -14.80 -8.07
CA LEU A 414 20.45 -15.59 -6.82
C LEU A 414 19.16 -16.39 -6.67
N LEU A 415 19.12 -17.62 -7.18
CA LEU A 415 17.93 -18.46 -7.23
C LEU A 415 17.77 -19.37 -5.99
N LYS A 416 18.86 -19.65 -5.25
CA LYS A 416 18.83 -20.52 -4.07
C LYS A 416 18.12 -19.85 -2.91
N ASN A 417 17.09 -20.49 -2.38
CA ASN A 417 16.34 -20.05 -1.19
C ASN A 417 16.83 -20.80 0.05
N PHE A 418 17.19 -20.05 1.11
CA PHE A 418 17.66 -20.56 2.40
C PHE A 418 16.64 -20.33 3.52
N ARG A 419 15.42 -19.88 3.19
CA ARG A 419 14.35 -19.55 4.14
C ARG A 419 13.43 -20.74 4.35
N SER A 420 12.88 -21.25 3.27
CA SER A 420 11.74 -22.17 3.27
C SER A 420 12.15 -23.61 3.01
N ARG A 421 11.28 -24.53 3.39
CA ARG A 421 11.42 -25.96 3.05
C ARG A 421 11.28 -26.20 1.55
N SER A 422 11.78 -27.33 1.07
CA SER A 422 11.69 -27.72 -0.33
C SER A 422 10.24 -27.82 -0.81
N GLU A 423 9.36 -28.42 -0.02
CA GLU A 423 7.94 -28.62 -0.34
C GLU A 423 7.20 -27.30 -0.52
N VAL A 424 7.53 -26.30 0.31
CA VAL A 424 6.97 -24.94 0.18
C VAL A 424 7.42 -24.30 -1.14
N LEU A 425 8.71 -24.43 -1.50
CA LEU A 425 9.25 -23.89 -2.74
C LEU A 425 8.65 -24.56 -3.97
N ASP A 426 8.49 -25.88 -3.94
CA ASP A 426 7.89 -26.63 -5.04
C ASP A 426 6.43 -26.24 -5.26
N ASN A 427 5.67 -26.03 -4.19
CA ASN A 427 4.29 -25.54 -4.26
C ASN A 427 4.22 -24.12 -4.82
N ILE A 428 5.12 -23.20 -4.41
CA ILE A 428 5.16 -21.84 -4.96
C ILE A 428 5.54 -21.89 -6.44
N ASN A 429 6.58 -22.66 -6.81
CA ASN A 429 6.99 -22.82 -8.19
C ASN A 429 5.84 -23.37 -9.04
N MET A 430 5.14 -24.41 -8.55
CA MET A 430 3.97 -24.98 -9.20
C MET A 430 2.90 -23.93 -9.50
N LEU A 431 2.54 -23.08 -8.54
CA LEU A 431 1.51 -22.07 -8.73
C LEU A 431 1.95 -21.00 -9.76
N PHE A 432 3.16 -20.44 -9.62
CA PHE A 432 3.60 -19.32 -10.45
C PHE A 432 4.02 -19.70 -11.87
N ASP A 433 4.38 -20.95 -12.13
CA ASP A 433 4.63 -21.45 -13.49
C ASP A 433 3.38 -21.30 -14.39
N PHE A 434 2.16 -21.33 -13.82
CA PHE A 434 0.91 -21.25 -14.55
C PHE A 434 0.31 -19.83 -14.64
N ILE A 435 0.71 -18.89 -13.76
CA ILE A 435 0.01 -17.60 -13.66
C ILE A 435 0.90 -16.38 -13.95
N MET A 436 2.23 -16.51 -13.99
CA MET A 436 3.15 -15.38 -14.11
C MET A 436 4.04 -15.49 -15.34
N ASP A 437 4.05 -14.41 -16.14
CA ASP A 437 4.99 -14.22 -17.27
C ASP A 437 5.43 -12.74 -17.36
N ASP A 438 6.17 -12.40 -18.43
CA ASP A 438 6.63 -11.05 -18.69
C ASP A 438 5.49 -10.04 -18.92
N ILE A 439 4.33 -10.47 -19.45
CA ILE A 439 3.19 -9.61 -19.73
C ILE A 439 2.35 -9.37 -18.48
N ILE A 440 2.10 -10.42 -17.71
CA ILE A 440 1.33 -10.38 -16.46
C ILE A 440 2.21 -10.90 -15.32
N GLY A 441 2.60 -10.00 -14.42
CA GLY A 441 3.51 -10.27 -13.32
C GLY A 441 4.91 -9.68 -13.51
N GLY A 442 5.35 -9.45 -14.75
CA GLY A 442 6.59 -8.75 -15.08
C GLY A 442 7.84 -9.63 -15.09
N ALA A 443 7.71 -10.96 -14.99
CA ALA A 443 8.82 -11.89 -15.01
C ALA A 443 8.39 -13.23 -15.64
N ASP A 444 9.19 -13.76 -16.56
CA ASP A 444 9.01 -15.12 -17.08
C ASP A 444 9.46 -16.14 -16.01
N TYR A 445 8.48 -16.51 -15.15
CA TYR A 445 8.75 -17.28 -13.94
C TYR A 445 9.36 -18.63 -14.23
N SER A 446 8.76 -19.36 -15.16
CA SER A 446 9.16 -20.75 -15.51
C SER A 446 10.57 -20.84 -16.08
N LYS A 447 11.03 -19.83 -16.84
CA LYS A 447 12.33 -19.87 -17.51
C LYS A 447 13.51 -19.45 -16.63
N SER A 448 13.34 -18.38 -15.82
CA SER A 448 14.50 -17.74 -15.18
C SER A 448 14.32 -17.37 -13.72
N HIS A 449 13.13 -17.58 -13.15
CA HIS A 449 12.83 -17.08 -11.80
C HIS A 449 12.34 -18.14 -10.79
N ARG A 450 12.37 -19.43 -11.15
CA ARG A 450 12.02 -20.52 -10.22
C ARG A 450 13.00 -20.55 -9.05
N MET A 451 12.45 -20.69 -7.84
CA MET A 451 13.26 -20.82 -6.63
C MET A 451 13.84 -22.22 -6.51
N VAL A 452 15.10 -22.30 -6.08
CA VAL A 452 15.84 -23.55 -5.86
C VAL A 452 16.09 -23.72 -4.38
N PHE A 453 15.83 -24.91 -3.85
CA PHE A 453 16.09 -25.24 -2.45
C PHE A 453 17.58 -25.14 -2.12
N GLY A 454 17.93 -24.50 -0.99
CA GLY A 454 19.32 -24.29 -0.56
C GLY A 454 19.58 -24.54 0.91
N ASN A 455 18.56 -24.79 1.74
CA ASN A 455 18.71 -24.95 3.19
C ASN A 455 18.61 -26.42 3.63
N GLU A 456 19.69 -27.15 3.51
CA GLU A 456 19.77 -28.59 3.88
C GLU A 456 19.47 -28.86 5.36
N SER A 457 19.42 -27.85 6.23
CA SER A 457 19.09 -28.06 7.65
C SER A 457 17.64 -28.50 7.89
N TYR A 458 16.78 -28.35 6.89
CA TYR A 458 15.40 -28.87 6.95
C TYR A 458 15.32 -30.39 6.68
N ASN A 459 16.38 -31.03 6.21
CA ASN A 459 16.43 -32.48 5.99
C ASN A 459 16.62 -33.18 7.35
N ILE A 460 15.55 -33.28 8.14
CA ILE A 460 15.57 -33.93 9.46
C ILE A 460 14.89 -35.28 9.36
N GLU A 461 15.53 -36.29 9.90
CA GLU A 461 14.95 -37.63 9.97
C GLU A 461 13.62 -37.62 10.76
N GLY A 462 12.61 -38.30 10.24
CA GLY A 462 11.34 -38.56 10.92
C GLY A 462 10.14 -37.68 10.54
N LYS A 463 10.30 -36.65 9.70
CA LYS A 463 9.15 -35.91 9.12
C LYS A 463 8.71 -36.55 7.80
N THR A 464 7.42 -36.77 7.64
CA THR A 464 6.85 -37.26 6.38
C THR A 464 6.75 -36.15 5.34
N GLU A 465 7.02 -36.44 4.07
CA GLU A 465 6.95 -35.44 2.98
C GLU A 465 5.58 -34.71 2.89
N ASN A 466 4.50 -35.35 3.35
CA ASN A 466 3.16 -34.83 3.26
C ASN A 466 2.79 -33.78 4.34
N ASP A 467 3.54 -33.68 5.43
CA ASP A 467 3.20 -32.78 6.57
C ASP A 467 3.38 -31.30 6.24
N ASN A 468 4.22 -30.99 5.25
CA ASN A 468 4.57 -29.62 4.86
C ASN A 468 4.05 -29.22 3.47
N ASN A 469 3.20 -30.04 2.86
CA ASN A 469 2.52 -29.67 1.63
C ASN A 469 1.53 -28.53 1.86
N ILE A 470 1.19 -27.84 0.77
CA ILE A 470 0.12 -26.82 0.79
C ILE A 470 -1.21 -27.46 1.20
N ASP A 471 -1.94 -26.80 2.09
CA ASP A 471 -3.34 -27.14 2.38
C ASP A 471 -4.25 -26.06 1.78
N VAL A 472 -5.26 -26.48 1.02
CA VAL A 472 -6.31 -25.61 0.50
C VAL A 472 -7.63 -26.02 1.17
N ILE A 473 -8.02 -25.30 2.21
CA ILE A 473 -9.25 -25.57 2.96
C ILE A 473 -10.41 -24.85 2.28
N THR A 474 -11.40 -25.62 1.82
CA THR A 474 -12.57 -25.07 1.12
C THR A 474 -13.85 -25.28 1.93
N TYR A 475 -14.78 -24.33 1.81
CA TYR A 475 -16.11 -24.37 2.41
C TYR A 475 -17.19 -24.10 1.35
N SER A 476 -18.39 -24.64 1.58
CA SER A 476 -19.55 -24.41 0.72
C SER A 476 -20.31 -23.16 1.17
N LYS A 477 -20.59 -22.23 0.24
CA LYS A 477 -21.41 -21.06 0.54
C LYS A 477 -22.87 -21.38 0.88
N ASP A 478 -23.37 -22.50 0.40
CA ASP A 478 -24.74 -22.93 0.68
C ASP A 478 -24.91 -23.41 2.12
N ASP A 479 -23.84 -23.86 2.76
CA ASP A 479 -23.85 -24.41 4.12
C ASP A 479 -23.74 -23.32 5.20
N ILE A 480 -23.13 -22.13 4.86
CA ILE A 480 -22.87 -21.07 5.85
C ILE A 480 -24.08 -20.16 6.14
N GLY A 481 -25.17 -20.28 5.39
CA GLY A 481 -26.42 -19.53 5.61
C GLY A 481 -26.21 -17.99 5.59
N ASN A 482 -26.48 -17.31 6.72
CA ASN A 482 -26.37 -15.85 6.85
C ASN A 482 -24.99 -15.36 7.37
N ILE A 483 -23.98 -16.22 7.41
CA ILE A 483 -22.61 -15.88 7.83
C ILE A 483 -21.84 -15.38 6.61
N SER A 484 -20.99 -14.36 6.79
CA SER A 484 -20.14 -13.86 5.71
C SER A 484 -18.95 -14.76 5.42
N ASP A 485 -18.40 -14.71 4.20
CA ASP A 485 -17.16 -15.45 3.84
C ASP A 485 -16.05 -15.20 4.87
N SER A 486 -15.85 -13.94 5.29
CA SER A 486 -14.78 -13.57 6.24
C SER A 486 -15.03 -14.14 7.66
N GLU A 487 -16.29 -14.25 8.10
CA GLU A 487 -16.64 -14.88 9.37
C GLU A 487 -16.33 -16.38 9.32
N GLU A 488 -16.76 -17.07 8.27
CA GLU A 488 -16.53 -18.51 8.12
C GLU A 488 -15.02 -18.83 8.04
N GLU A 489 -14.28 -18.06 7.24
CA GLU A 489 -12.83 -18.21 7.12
C GLU A 489 -12.12 -18.03 8.46
N ALA A 490 -12.53 -17.03 9.27
CA ALA A 490 -11.97 -16.82 10.60
C ALA A 490 -12.23 -17.98 11.56
N PHE A 491 -13.44 -18.59 11.53
CA PHE A 491 -13.76 -19.79 12.32
C PHE A 491 -12.95 -21.01 11.88
N ILE A 492 -12.82 -21.22 10.56
CA ILE A 492 -12.00 -22.32 10.00
C ILE A 492 -10.56 -22.18 10.45
N ILE A 493 -9.97 -20.99 10.30
CA ILE A 493 -8.58 -20.73 10.69
C ILE A 493 -8.38 -20.91 12.20
N GLY A 494 -9.28 -20.35 13.01
CA GLY A 494 -9.19 -20.47 14.47
C GLY A 494 -9.25 -21.91 14.96
N ASN A 495 -10.18 -22.72 14.41
CA ASN A 495 -10.28 -24.13 14.78
C ASN A 495 -9.05 -24.94 14.30
N ASP A 496 -8.54 -24.70 13.08
CA ASP A 496 -7.35 -25.37 12.57
C ASP A 496 -6.09 -25.03 13.40
N ILE A 497 -5.98 -23.78 13.89
CA ILE A 497 -4.92 -23.38 14.83
C ILE A 497 -5.03 -24.16 16.15
N LYS A 498 -6.24 -24.25 16.74
CA LYS A 498 -6.48 -25.03 17.95
C LYS A 498 -6.13 -26.50 17.78
N ASP A 499 -6.54 -27.09 16.67
CA ASP A 499 -6.25 -28.48 16.37
C ASP A 499 -4.74 -28.72 16.27
N LYS A 500 -3.99 -27.83 15.63
CA LYS A 500 -2.52 -27.93 15.54
C LYS A 500 -1.84 -27.78 16.90
N ILE A 501 -2.29 -26.86 17.75
CA ILE A 501 -1.79 -26.69 19.11
C ILE A 501 -2.09 -27.94 19.96
N ASN A 502 -3.34 -28.42 19.94
CA ASN A 502 -3.77 -29.59 20.73
C ASN A 502 -3.09 -30.90 20.30
N ASN A 503 -2.80 -31.03 19.01
CA ASN A 503 -2.13 -32.20 18.45
C ASN A 503 -0.60 -32.09 18.47
N HIS A 504 -0.02 -31.10 19.16
CA HIS A 504 1.43 -30.90 19.27
C HIS A 504 2.13 -30.88 17.91
N TYR A 505 1.57 -30.15 16.92
CA TYR A 505 2.20 -30.01 15.62
C TYR A 505 3.61 -29.44 15.77
N GLN A 506 4.58 -29.99 15.03
CA GLN A 506 5.98 -29.63 15.21
C GLN A 506 6.49 -28.71 14.12
N VAL A 507 7.25 -27.70 14.51
CA VAL A 507 7.96 -26.77 13.63
C VAL A 507 9.47 -26.80 13.91
N PHE A 508 10.26 -26.42 12.92
CA PHE A 508 11.71 -26.42 13.02
C PHE A 508 12.25 -25.13 13.66
N ASP A 509 12.92 -25.27 14.77
CA ASP A 509 13.71 -24.19 15.39
C ASP A 509 15.08 -24.10 14.71
N LYS A 510 15.29 -23.06 13.91
CA LYS A 510 16.50 -22.85 13.12
C LYS A 510 17.75 -22.60 13.98
N ASP A 511 17.56 -21.95 15.14
CA ASP A 511 18.66 -21.57 16.03
C ASP A 511 19.15 -22.78 16.83
N LYS A 512 18.21 -23.58 17.31
CA LYS A 512 18.51 -24.82 18.06
C LYS A 512 18.70 -26.02 17.16
N LYS A 513 18.29 -25.95 15.90
CA LYS A 513 18.30 -27.04 14.90
C LYS A 513 17.57 -28.32 15.38
N ILE A 514 16.43 -28.12 16.04
CA ILE A 514 15.55 -29.19 16.55
C ILE A 514 14.10 -28.94 16.12
N LEU A 515 13.28 -29.98 16.11
CA LEU A 515 11.84 -29.86 16.06
C LEU A 515 11.34 -29.49 17.47
N ARG A 516 10.38 -28.55 17.53
CA ARG A 516 9.67 -28.16 18.75
C ARG A 516 8.16 -28.10 18.50
N ASP A 517 7.38 -28.18 19.53
CA ASP A 517 5.95 -27.96 19.46
C ASP A 517 5.66 -26.54 18.98
N ILE A 518 4.58 -26.38 18.24
CA ILE A 518 4.15 -25.12 17.70
C ILE A 518 3.56 -24.24 18.79
N GLU A 519 3.78 -22.94 18.69
CA GLU A 519 3.24 -21.91 19.57
C GLU A 519 2.35 -20.95 18.79
N TYR A 520 1.49 -20.16 19.47
CA TYR A 520 0.63 -19.16 18.81
C TYR A 520 1.44 -18.15 18.01
N SER A 521 2.64 -17.80 18.45
CA SER A 521 3.53 -16.86 17.75
C SER A 521 4.07 -17.36 16.40
N ASP A 522 3.95 -18.66 16.11
CA ASP A 522 4.38 -19.26 14.85
C ASP A 522 3.37 -19.08 13.71
N PHE A 523 2.14 -18.67 14.06
CA PHE A 523 1.07 -18.48 13.08
C PHE A 523 0.94 -17.03 12.66
N VAL A 524 0.72 -16.81 11.37
CA VAL A 524 0.31 -15.51 10.82
C VAL A 524 -0.87 -15.68 9.88
N ILE A 525 -1.80 -14.73 9.94
CA ILE A 525 -2.92 -14.59 9.01
C ILE A 525 -2.63 -13.40 8.12
N LEU A 526 -2.58 -13.63 6.82
CA LEU A 526 -2.28 -12.62 5.82
C LEU A 526 -3.52 -12.31 4.99
N LEU A 527 -3.95 -11.05 5.03
CA LEU A 527 -5.09 -10.52 4.29
C LEU A 527 -4.63 -9.43 3.31
N ASP A 528 -5.38 -9.23 2.23
CA ASP A 528 -5.14 -8.11 1.30
C ASP A 528 -5.42 -6.75 1.99
N ARG A 529 -6.48 -6.68 2.81
CA ARG A 529 -6.96 -5.44 3.44
C ARG A 529 -7.23 -5.65 4.93
N SER A 530 -7.15 -4.55 5.69
CA SER A 530 -7.37 -4.56 7.15
C SER A 530 -8.84 -4.47 7.56
N SER A 531 -9.79 -4.37 6.63
CA SER A 531 -11.23 -4.19 6.93
C SER A 531 -11.84 -5.25 7.87
N ASP A 532 -11.29 -6.46 7.84
CA ASP A 532 -11.83 -7.59 8.60
C ASP A 532 -11.08 -7.87 9.91
N PHE A 533 -10.04 -7.09 10.23
CA PHE A 533 -9.21 -7.36 11.41
C PHE A 533 -10.01 -7.37 12.71
N ASP A 534 -10.94 -6.43 12.87
CA ASP A 534 -11.79 -6.35 14.06
C ASP A 534 -12.78 -7.52 14.14
N LEU A 535 -13.23 -8.05 12.99
CA LEU A 535 -14.04 -9.27 12.91
C LEU A 535 -13.23 -10.50 13.37
N TYR A 536 -12.01 -10.66 12.82
CA TYR A 536 -11.11 -11.73 13.23
C TYR A 536 -10.80 -11.66 14.73
N LYS A 537 -10.58 -10.45 15.27
CA LYS A 537 -10.34 -10.25 16.70
C LYS A 537 -11.49 -10.80 17.54
N LYS A 538 -12.75 -10.42 17.24
CA LYS A 538 -13.93 -10.90 17.98
C LYS A 538 -14.07 -12.42 17.94
N ILE A 539 -13.87 -13.04 16.76
CA ILE A 539 -13.98 -14.49 16.61
C ILE A 539 -12.84 -15.22 17.34
N PHE A 540 -11.61 -14.70 17.31
CA PHE A 540 -10.47 -15.29 17.99
C PHE A 540 -10.59 -15.14 19.51
N GLU A 541 -11.14 -14.03 20.03
CA GLU A 541 -11.51 -13.85 21.43
C GLU A 541 -12.55 -14.88 21.85
N TYR A 542 -13.63 -15.06 21.09
CA TYR A 542 -14.64 -16.10 21.31
C TYR A 542 -14.02 -17.51 21.34
N LEU A 543 -13.09 -17.78 20.43
CA LEU A 543 -12.34 -19.03 20.38
C LEU A 543 -11.23 -19.12 21.44
N GLN A 544 -10.99 -18.12 22.25
CA GLN A 544 -9.92 -18.02 23.24
C GLN A 544 -8.51 -18.22 22.64
N ILE A 545 -8.27 -17.62 21.47
CA ILE A 545 -6.98 -17.64 20.77
C ILE A 545 -6.36 -16.24 20.89
N PRO A 546 -5.15 -16.09 21.45
CA PRO A 546 -4.50 -14.79 21.53
C PRO A 546 -4.14 -14.27 20.14
N LEU A 547 -4.64 -13.09 19.76
CA LEU A 547 -4.42 -12.46 18.46
C LEU A 547 -3.77 -11.08 18.60
N SER A 548 -2.66 -10.88 17.92
CA SER A 548 -1.98 -9.59 17.78
C SER A 548 -2.27 -8.97 16.43
N ILE A 549 -2.78 -7.75 16.42
CA ILE A 549 -3.13 -7.01 15.22
C ILE A 549 -2.03 -6.00 14.90
N VAL A 550 -1.53 -6.03 13.67
CA VAL A 550 -0.62 -5.02 13.12
C VAL A 550 -1.41 -4.14 12.16
N LYS A 551 -1.99 -3.05 12.68
CA LYS A 551 -2.86 -2.17 11.88
C LYS A 551 -2.46 -0.70 12.04
N GLU A 552 -2.73 0.11 11.02
CA GLU A 552 -2.75 1.57 11.14
C GLU A 552 -4.14 2.03 11.55
N GLU A 553 -4.21 2.97 12.48
CA GLU A 553 -5.46 3.63 12.86
C GLU A 553 -5.43 5.09 12.45
N SER A 554 -6.61 5.65 12.21
CA SER A 554 -6.80 7.06 11.91
C SER A 554 -7.02 7.83 13.21
N LEU A 555 -6.39 9.00 13.36
CA LEU A 555 -6.64 9.89 14.48
C LEU A 555 -8.03 10.53 14.37
N THR A 556 -8.42 10.93 13.16
CA THR A 556 -9.63 11.73 12.91
C THR A 556 -10.95 10.95 12.95
N LYS A 557 -10.89 9.62 12.82
CA LYS A 557 -12.08 8.75 12.79
C LYS A 557 -12.48 8.20 14.16
N ASN A 558 -11.94 8.76 15.23
CA ASN A 558 -12.16 8.26 16.57
C ASN A 558 -12.80 9.30 17.48
N ASP A 559 -13.91 8.94 18.13
CA ASP A 559 -14.72 9.82 18.96
C ASP A 559 -13.97 10.34 20.20
N ASP A 560 -13.02 9.56 20.74
CA ASP A 560 -12.21 9.96 21.88
C ASP A 560 -11.37 11.23 21.57
N ILE A 561 -10.75 11.28 20.39
CA ILE A 561 -9.96 12.43 19.96
C ILE A 561 -10.86 13.60 19.56
N LEU A 562 -12.00 13.34 18.93
CA LEU A 562 -12.99 14.38 18.61
C LEU A 562 -13.47 15.10 19.87
N VAL A 563 -13.70 14.37 20.95
CA VAL A 563 -14.08 14.97 22.23
C VAL A 563 -12.96 15.84 22.81
N ILE A 564 -11.70 15.41 22.74
CA ILE A 564 -10.55 16.22 23.18
C ILE A 564 -10.47 17.51 22.33
N LYS A 565 -10.56 17.40 21.01
CA LYS A 565 -10.58 18.54 20.10
C LYS A 565 -11.68 19.54 20.47
N ASN A 566 -12.90 19.05 20.69
CA ASN A 566 -14.04 19.90 21.06
C ASN A 566 -13.87 20.54 22.46
N LEU A 567 -13.23 19.85 23.41
CA LEU A 567 -12.88 20.44 24.71
C LEU A 567 -11.91 21.61 24.52
N LEU A 568 -10.86 21.43 23.72
CA LEU A 568 -9.90 22.50 23.45
C LEU A 568 -10.53 23.68 22.71
N LYS A 569 -11.42 23.42 21.75
CA LYS A 569 -12.19 24.46 21.05
C LYS A 569 -13.13 25.23 21.99
N LEU A 570 -13.78 24.53 22.92
CA LEU A 570 -14.62 25.15 23.96
C LEU A 570 -13.83 26.14 24.82
N LEU A 571 -12.58 25.80 25.20
CA LEU A 571 -11.71 26.72 25.95
C LEU A 571 -11.38 27.99 25.18
N ILE A 572 -11.17 27.91 23.85
CA ILE A 572 -10.98 29.10 22.99
C ILE A 572 -12.26 29.96 22.96
N CYS A 573 -13.41 29.35 22.74
CA CYS A 573 -14.68 30.08 22.70
C CYS A 573 -14.95 30.84 24.04
N ILE A 574 -14.62 30.22 25.18
CA ILE A 574 -14.74 30.84 26.50
C ILE A 574 -13.73 31.97 26.66
N LYS A 575 -12.48 31.82 26.21
CA LYS A 575 -11.45 32.87 26.24
C LYS A 575 -11.89 34.11 25.45
N GLU A 576 -12.46 33.89 24.28
CA GLU A 576 -12.94 34.93 23.36
C GLU A 576 -14.34 35.44 23.72
N LYS A 577 -14.97 34.86 24.74
CA LYS A 577 -16.35 35.19 25.17
C LYS A 577 -17.39 35.00 24.05
N ARG A 578 -17.18 34.03 23.17
CA ARG A 578 -18.11 33.65 22.10
C ARG A 578 -19.09 32.59 22.63
N LEU A 579 -20.38 32.81 22.38
CA LEU A 579 -21.48 31.88 22.67
C LEU A 579 -22.23 31.50 21.37
N ASP A 580 -21.50 31.40 20.28
CA ASP A 580 -21.98 31.07 18.95
C ASP A 580 -22.28 29.57 18.77
N LEU A 581 -22.50 29.15 17.54
CA LEU A 581 -22.77 27.75 17.23
C LEU A 581 -21.58 26.84 17.56
N ASP A 582 -20.35 27.30 17.37
CA ASP A 582 -19.13 26.55 17.68
C ASP A 582 -19.02 26.27 19.17
N PHE A 583 -19.31 27.31 19.99
CA PHE A 583 -19.39 27.12 21.45
C PHE A 583 -20.44 26.09 21.81
N LYS A 584 -21.66 26.23 21.29
CA LYS A 584 -22.80 25.36 21.64
C LYS A 584 -22.50 23.89 21.23
N TYR A 585 -21.96 23.69 20.04
CA TYR A 585 -21.58 22.36 19.55
C TYR A 585 -20.49 21.73 20.45
N SER A 586 -19.42 22.48 20.70
CA SER A 586 -18.31 22.01 21.54
C SER A 586 -18.75 21.75 22.99
N TYR A 587 -19.61 22.59 23.53
CA TYR A 587 -20.17 22.45 24.87
C TYR A 587 -20.99 21.15 24.99
N ILE A 588 -21.93 20.90 24.08
CA ILE A 588 -22.75 19.69 24.07
C ILE A 588 -21.88 18.44 23.91
N SER A 589 -20.92 18.49 22.99
CA SER A 589 -20.00 17.39 22.76
C SER A 589 -19.27 16.98 24.04
N VAL A 590 -18.74 17.94 24.80
CA VAL A 590 -18.04 17.66 26.06
C VAL A 590 -19.00 17.19 27.15
N CYS A 591 -20.16 17.86 27.30
CA CYS A 591 -21.15 17.49 28.32
C CYS A 591 -21.61 16.05 28.20
N ARG A 592 -21.92 15.59 26.99
CA ARG A 592 -22.44 14.26 26.70
C ARG A 592 -21.36 13.18 26.73
N SER A 593 -20.09 13.56 26.57
CA SER A 593 -18.97 12.65 26.43
C SER A 593 -18.60 11.92 27.72
N TYR A 594 -17.71 10.93 27.56
CA TYR A 594 -17.09 10.22 28.68
C TYR A 594 -16.33 11.15 29.66
N LEU A 595 -15.95 12.36 29.22
CA LEU A 595 -15.26 13.33 30.08
C LEU A 595 -16.17 13.97 31.11
N TYR A 596 -17.47 14.18 30.82
CA TYR A 596 -18.37 14.92 31.73
C TYR A 596 -19.66 14.19 32.08
N ARG A 597 -20.24 13.40 31.16
CA ARG A 597 -21.39 12.48 31.38
C ARG A 597 -22.66 13.11 31.91
N LEU A 598 -23.08 14.26 31.42
CA LEU A 598 -24.42 14.76 31.70
C LEU A 598 -25.47 13.97 30.91
N SER A 599 -26.65 13.81 31.48
CA SER A 599 -27.82 13.26 30.80
C SER A 599 -28.36 14.22 29.73
N ASP A 600 -29.07 13.68 28.75
CA ASP A 600 -29.69 14.50 27.70
C ASP A 600 -30.73 15.49 28.29
N GLU A 601 -31.37 15.13 29.39
CA GLU A 601 -32.31 16.00 30.11
C GLU A 601 -31.61 17.20 30.76
N GLU A 602 -30.47 17.00 31.41
CA GLU A 602 -29.66 18.08 32.01
C GLU A 602 -29.11 19.02 30.95
N ILE A 603 -28.61 18.46 29.83
CA ILE A 603 -28.12 19.25 28.70
C ILE A 603 -29.25 20.07 28.07
N TYR A 604 -30.43 19.46 27.92
CA TYR A 604 -31.62 20.16 27.40
C TYR A 604 -32.05 21.32 28.31
N ASP A 605 -32.06 21.15 29.62
CA ASP A 605 -32.40 22.22 30.58
C ASP A 605 -31.44 23.41 30.48
N ILE A 606 -30.11 23.11 30.38
CA ILE A 606 -29.09 24.15 30.19
C ILE A 606 -29.33 24.90 28.88
N PHE A 607 -29.66 24.17 27.81
CA PHE A 607 -29.81 24.72 26.47
C PHE A 607 -31.04 25.59 26.33
N VAL A 608 -32.21 25.12 26.80
CA VAL A 608 -33.49 25.82 26.70
C VAL A 608 -33.55 27.07 27.56
N ASN A 609 -32.90 27.02 28.75
CA ASN A 609 -32.88 28.13 29.70
C ASN A 609 -31.63 29.02 29.54
N ASP A 610 -30.79 28.79 28.53
CA ASP A 610 -29.58 29.57 28.25
C ASP A 610 -28.59 29.66 29.45
N LYS A 611 -28.56 28.59 30.29
CA LYS A 611 -27.80 28.55 31.55
C LYS A 611 -26.33 28.13 31.37
N PHE A 612 -25.75 28.32 30.21
CA PHE A 612 -24.36 27.88 29.95
C PHE A 612 -23.35 28.45 30.94
N ILE A 613 -23.42 29.78 31.17
CA ILE A 613 -22.46 30.51 32.03
C ILE A 613 -22.61 30.11 33.52
N GLU A 614 -23.77 29.64 33.95
CA GLU A 614 -24.04 29.22 35.31
C GLU A 614 -23.62 27.75 35.58
N SER A 615 -23.28 27.02 34.56
CA SER A 615 -22.94 25.60 34.63
C SER A 615 -21.56 25.34 35.22
N ASP A 616 -21.41 24.21 35.93
CA ASP A 616 -20.13 23.77 36.52
C ASP A 616 -19.06 23.56 35.44
N LEU A 617 -19.42 23.03 34.25
CA LEU A 617 -18.48 22.85 33.13
C LEU A 617 -17.93 24.19 32.67
N TYR A 618 -18.77 25.20 32.47
CA TYR A 618 -18.32 26.52 32.05
C TYR A 618 -17.38 27.16 33.08
N ASN A 619 -17.71 27.06 34.35
CA ASN A 619 -16.89 27.57 35.44
C ASN A 619 -15.54 26.86 35.52
N LYS A 620 -15.52 25.55 35.35
CA LYS A 620 -14.29 24.75 35.29
C LYS A 620 -13.42 25.17 34.10
N CYS A 621 -14.00 25.29 32.91
CA CYS A 621 -13.28 25.76 31.73
C CYS A 621 -12.77 27.19 31.88
N LEU A 622 -13.53 28.09 32.54
CA LEU A 622 -13.11 29.49 32.81
C LEU A 622 -11.85 29.54 33.71
N GLU A 623 -11.72 28.64 34.69
CA GLU A 623 -10.49 28.53 35.48
C GLU A 623 -9.30 28.05 34.66
N LEU A 624 -9.50 27.06 33.78
CA LEU A 624 -8.45 26.54 32.89
C LEU A 624 -7.94 27.61 31.92
N VAL A 625 -8.83 28.41 31.37
CA VAL A 625 -8.47 29.52 30.47
C VAL A 625 -7.46 30.51 31.11
N LYS A 626 -7.47 30.70 32.42
CA LYS A 626 -6.52 31.60 33.11
C LYS A 626 -5.06 31.15 32.96
N SER A 627 -4.82 29.85 32.80
CA SER A 627 -3.48 29.28 32.66
C SER A 627 -3.02 29.15 31.19
N MET A 628 -3.91 29.38 30.23
CA MET A 628 -3.65 29.16 28.81
C MET A 628 -2.45 29.98 28.27
N ASP A 629 -2.37 31.26 28.68
CA ASP A 629 -1.30 32.16 28.19
C ASP A 629 0.03 32.04 28.96
N THR A 630 0.05 31.20 29.99
CA THR A 630 1.22 31.04 30.89
C THR A 630 1.96 29.71 30.67
N MET A 631 1.39 28.80 29.92
CA MET A 631 1.93 27.46 29.67
C MET A 631 2.23 27.26 28.19
N ASN A 632 3.18 26.39 27.88
CA ASN A 632 3.41 25.92 26.52
C ASN A 632 2.23 25.07 26.04
N LEU A 633 1.99 25.03 24.75
CA LEU A 633 0.87 24.32 24.13
C LEU A 633 0.79 22.84 24.58
N SER A 634 1.90 22.11 24.50
CA SER A 634 1.98 20.70 24.90
C SER A 634 1.72 20.48 26.40
N SER A 635 2.30 21.34 27.25
CA SER A 635 2.08 21.30 28.69
C SER A 635 0.64 21.64 29.06
N TYR A 636 0.03 22.59 28.35
CA TYR A 636 -1.35 22.98 28.57
C TYR A 636 -2.33 21.88 28.18
N LEU A 637 -2.08 21.18 27.06
CA LEU A 637 -2.88 20.02 26.68
C LEU A 637 -2.93 18.97 27.80
N LEU A 638 -1.77 18.59 28.35
CA LEU A 638 -1.70 17.61 29.45
C LEU A 638 -2.39 18.13 30.71
N TYR A 639 -2.21 19.41 31.06
CA TYR A 639 -2.85 20.02 32.22
C TYR A 639 -4.38 19.98 32.11
N VAL A 640 -4.94 20.32 30.93
CA VAL A 640 -6.39 20.25 30.70
C VAL A 640 -6.90 18.82 30.84
N LEU A 641 -6.20 17.83 30.28
CA LEU A 641 -6.60 16.42 30.37
C LEU A 641 -6.55 15.90 31.82
N ASP A 642 -5.53 16.27 32.59
CA ASP A 642 -5.39 15.92 34.01
C ASP A 642 -6.54 16.50 34.83
N GLU A 643 -6.88 17.77 34.64
CA GLU A 643 -8.00 18.42 35.32
C GLU A 643 -9.37 17.76 35.04
N PHE A 644 -9.51 17.10 33.86
CA PHE A 644 -10.71 16.33 33.53
C PHE A 644 -10.60 14.85 33.98
N ASN A 645 -9.53 14.44 34.65
CA ASN A 645 -9.25 13.06 35.05
C ASN A 645 -9.35 12.10 33.86
N TYR A 646 -8.70 12.46 32.74
CA TYR A 646 -8.77 11.72 31.48
C TYR A 646 -8.35 10.27 31.65
N GLU A 647 -7.24 9.99 32.32
CA GLU A 647 -6.67 8.66 32.51
C GLU A 647 -7.66 7.71 33.24
N ASP A 648 -8.40 8.20 34.22
CA ASP A 648 -9.39 7.39 34.94
C ASP A 648 -10.65 7.14 34.08
N LYS A 649 -11.01 8.10 33.24
CA LYS A 649 -12.25 8.04 32.46
C LYS A 649 -12.13 7.18 31.19
N ILE A 650 -10.94 7.08 30.61
CA ILE A 650 -10.74 6.25 29.41
C ILE A 650 -10.93 4.76 29.65
N ILE A 651 -10.81 4.28 30.89
CA ILE A 651 -11.04 2.88 31.27
C ILE A 651 -12.45 2.43 30.84
N THR A 652 -13.41 3.33 30.86
CA THR A 652 -14.81 3.03 30.51
C THR A 652 -15.14 3.22 29.02
N VAL A 653 -14.16 3.64 28.20
CA VAL A 653 -14.37 3.95 26.76
C VAL A 653 -13.99 2.78 25.87
N GLY A 654 -12.94 2.04 26.25
CA GLY A 654 -12.44 0.94 25.44
C GLY A 654 -11.05 0.47 25.84
N ASN A 655 -10.30 -0.08 24.89
CA ASN A 655 -8.95 -0.56 25.16
C ASN A 655 -8.01 0.62 25.53
N VAL A 656 -7.64 0.70 26.80
CA VAL A 656 -6.81 1.79 27.39
C VAL A 656 -5.48 1.96 26.65
N LYS A 657 -4.84 0.85 26.25
CA LYS A 657 -3.57 0.90 25.52
C LYS A 657 -3.72 1.61 24.17
N THR A 658 -4.76 1.31 23.42
CA THR A 658 -5.06 1.97 22.14
C THR A 658 -5.37 3.45 22.33
N LEU A 659 -6.18 3.81 23.34
CA LEU A 659 -6.54 5.19 23.66
C LEU A 659 -5.30 6.01 24.06
N ARG A 660 -4.41 5.44 24.86
CA ARG A 660 -3.12 6.07 25.22
C ARG A 660 -2.22 6.27 24.00
N THR A 661 -2.14 5.29 23.11
CA THR A 661 -1.34 5.44 21.87
C THR A 661 -1.89 6.57 20.98
N ARG A 662 -3.21 6.75 20.91
CA ARG A 662 -3.85 7.87 20.20
C ARG A 662 -3.53 9.21 20.86
N LEU A 663 -3.63 9.28 22.16
CA LEU A 663 -3.26 10.49 22.89
C LEU A 663 -1.78 10.84 22.72
N GLU A 664 -0.90 9.83 22.79
CA GLU A 664 0.54 10.03 22.56
C GLU A 664 0.81 10.60 21.15
N TYR A 665 0.11 10.10 20.15
CA TYR A 665 0.23 10.62 18.79
C TYR A 665 -0.27 12.08 18.69
N LEU A 666 -1.44 12.39 19.28
CA LEU A 666 -1.96 13.78 19.37
C LEU A 666 -0.99 14.70 20.10
N TYR A 667 -0.41 14.22 21.21
CA TYR A 667 0.58 14.98 21.99
C TYR A 667 1.85 15.25 21.17
N ASN A 668 2.37 14.26 20.44
CA ASN A 668 3.53 14.46 19.58
C ASN A 668 3.25 15.44 18.43
N LEU A 669 2.04 15.40 17.86
CA LEU A 669 1.58 16.38 16.88
C LEU A 669 1.55 17.80 17.47
N CYS A 670 1.06 17.91 18.71
CA CYS A 670 1.02 19.15 19.46
C CYS A 670 2.44 19.71 19.73
N CYS A 671 3.40 18.85 20.13
CA CYS A 671 4.81 19.23 20.33
C CYS A 671 5.47 19.73 19.03
N SER A 672 5.26 19.00 17.93
CA SER A 672 5.79 19.42 16.63
C SER A 672 5.25 20.77 16.19
N TYR A 673 3.95 21.02 16.41
CA TYR A 673 3.30 22.28 16.10
C TYR A 673 3.83 23.44 16.99
N GLU A 674 4.10 23.15 18.25
CA GLU A 674 4.72 24.09 19.20
C GLU A 674 6.16 24.44 18.80
N GLU A 675 6.98 23.46 18.40
CA GLU A 675 8.35 23.68 17.92
C GLU A 675 8.39 24.58 16.68
N ASP A 676 7.32 24.54 15.87
CA ASP A 676 7.11 25.39 14.70
C ASP A 676 6.64 26.82 15.05
N GLY A 677 6.47 27.12 16.33
CA GLY A 677 6.06 28.44 16.84
C GLY A 677 4.56 28.68 16.75
N GLY A 678 3.77 27.62 16.59
CA GLY A 678 2.32 27.69 16.59
C GLY A 678 1.73 28.03 17.95
N SER A 679 0.63 28.81 17.96
CA SER A 679 -0.13 29.12 19.17
C SER A 679 -1.22 28.08 19.44
N PHE A 680 -1.82 28.15 20.63
CA PHE A 680 -2.94 27.28 20.98
C PHE A 680 -4.14 27.49 20.03
N GLU A 681 -4.47 28.74 19.70
CA GLU A 681 -5.56 29.06 18.78
C GLU A 681 -5.30 28.51 17.37
N THR A 682 -4.09 28.70 16.86
CA THR A 682 -3.73 28.20 15.52
C THR A 682 -3.69 26.68 15.45
N PHE A 683 -3.29 26.00 16.54
CA PHE A 683 -3.32 24.55 16.62
C PHE A 683 -4.75 23.98 16.57
N ILE A 684 -5.69 24.62 17.27
CA ILE A 684 -7.08 24.18 17.24
C ILE A 684 -7.72 24.41 15.87
N ASN A 685 -7.44 25.54 15.23
CA ASN A 685 -7.87 25.78 13.85
C ASN A 685 -7.29 24.72 12.89
N TYR A 686 -6.04 24.34 13.06
CA TYR A 686 -5.42 23.26 12.31
C TYR A 686 -6.12 21.91 12.54
N LEU A 687 -6.45 21.57 13.78
CA LEU A 687 -7.23 20.37 14.07
C LEU A 687 -8.64 20.45 13.46
N ASP A 688 -9.33 21.57 13.54
CA ASP A 688 -10.64 21.76 12.92
C ASP A 688 -10.56 21.53 11.40
N GLU A 689 -9.62 22.14 10.71
CA GLU A 689 -9.41 21.95 9.27
C GLU A 689 -9.14 20.48 8.90
N ILE A 690 -8.37 19.76 9.72
CA ILE A 690 -8.10 18.31 9.51
C ILE A 690 -9.39 17.49 9.66
N PHE A 691 -10.18 17.75 10.70
CA PHE A 691 -11.41 17.01 10.96
C PHE A 691 -12.51 17.35 9.96
N GLU A 692 -12.68 18.61 9.55
CA GLU A 692 -13.68 19.06 8.58
C GLU A 692 -13.40 18.55 7.17
N ASN A 693 -12.13 18.46 6.77
CA ASN A 693 -11.73 17.93 5.46
C ASN A 693 -11.50 16.40 5.48
N GLU A 694 -11.81 15.72 6.58
CA GLU A 694 -11.64 14.26 6.75
C GLU A 694 -10.21 13.74 6.42
N TYR A 695 -9.18 14.53 6.68
CA TYR A 695 -7.80 14.10 6.46
C TYR A 695 -7.43 12.96 7.40
N ASP A 696 -6.90 11.88 6.84
CA ASP A 696 -6.63 10.64 7.56
C ASP A 696 -5.21 10.63 8.15
N LEU A 697 -5.04 11.19 9.34
CA LEU A 697 -3.78 11.10 10.10
C LEU A 697 -3.62 9.69 10.67
N LYS A 698 -2.72 8.90 10.07
CA LYS A 698 -2.49 7.50 10.42
C LYS A 698 -1.32 7.30 11.35
N PHE A 699 -1.49 6.41 12.33
CA PHE A 699 -0.44 5.95 13.23
C PHE A 699 -0.51 4.43 13.44
N ASN A 700 0.63 3.83 13.80
CA ASN A 700 0.72 2.38 13.99
C ASN A 700 0.32 2.00 15.42
N VAL A 701 -0.63 1.07 15.55
CA VAL A 701 -1.01 0.44 16.81
C VAL A 701 -0.54 -1.00 16.80
N ASN A 702 0.29 -1.37 17.79
CA ASN A 702 0.74 -2.75 18.02
C ASN A 702 0.13 -3.28 19.31
N THR A 703 -0.83 -4.19 19.18
CA THR A 703 -1.35 -4.96 20.33
C THR A 703 -0.55 -6.25 20.47
N SER A 704 0.62 -6.21 21.07
CA SER A 704 1.50 -7.39 21.13
C SER A 704 1.43 -8.11 22.48
N GLY A 705 1.00 -9.39 22.45
CA GLY A 705 1.35 -10.39 23.48
C GLY A 705 2.59 -11.18 23.02
N ASN A 706 3.42 -11.66 23.97
CA ASN A 706 4.65 -12.39 23.63
C ASN A 706 4.42 -13.72 22.89
N ASN A 707 3.28 -14.40 23.09
CA ASN A 707 2.89 -15.62 22.40
C ASN A 707 1.47 -15.49 21.85
N SER A 708 1.32 -14.84 20.70
CA SER A 708 0.02 -14.61 20.03
C SER A 708 0.13 -14.80 18.54
N CYS A 709 -0.95 -15.32 17.92
CA CYS A 709 -1.12 -15.32 16.47
C CYS A 709 -1.07 -13.88 15.94
N LYS A 710 -0.48 -13.69 14.78
CA LYS A 710 -0.42 -12.37 14.15
C LYS A 710 -1.41 -12.26 13.00
N ILE A 711 -2.08 -11.12 12.89
CA ILE A 711 -2.84 -10.77 11.70
C ILE A 711 -2.30 -9.46 11.12
N MET A 712 -2.05 -9.44 9.82
CA MET A 712 -1.54 -8.27 9.12
C MET A 712 -1.88 -8.28 7.64
N THR A 713 -1.73 -7.14 6.98
CA THR A 713 -1.83 -7.10 5.53
C THR A 713 -0.58 -7.70 4.87
N ILE A 714 -0.74 -8.22 3.64
CA ILE A 714 0.37 -8.78 2.87
C ILE A 714 1.49 -7.73 2.71
N HIS A 715 1.16 -6.45 2.48
CA HIS A 715 2.15 -5.37 2.37
C HIS A 715 3.01 -5.23 3.65
N LYS A 716 2.40 -5.30 4.83
CA LYS A 716 3.12 -5.23 6.12
C LYS A 716 3.95 -6.48 6.42
N SER A 717 3.68 -7.59 5.74
CA SER A 717 4.47 -8.82 5.88
C SER A 717 5.78 -8.82 5.06
N LYS A 718 5.97 -7.86 4.15
CA LYS A 718 7.19 -7.77 3.34
C LYS A 718 8.43 -7.63 4.25
N GLY A 719 9.44 -8.44 4.01
CA GLY A 719 10.64 -8.55 4.88
C GLY A 719 10.52 -9.56 6.03
N LEU A 720 9.31 -9.87 6.50
CA LEU A 720 9.08 -10.84 7.57
C LEU A 720 9.02 -12.29 7.07
N GLU A 721 9.06 -13.25 8.01
CA GLU A 721 8.96 -14.69 7.70
C GLU A 721 8.35 -15.46 8.88
N PHE A 722 7.51 -16.46 8.60
CA PHE A 722 6.75 -17.21 9.61
C PHE A 722 6.74 -18.71 9.31
N PRO A 723 6.68 -19.58 10.33
CA PRO A 723 6.58 -21.03 10.14
C PRO A 723 5.32 -21.42 9.36
N ILE A 724 4.13 -20.98 9.80
CA ILE A 724 2.84 -21.29 9.18
C ILE A 724 2.10 -19.99 8.82
N CYS A 725 1.67 -19.88 7.57
CA CYS A 725 0.89 -18.74 7.10
C CYS A 725 -0.48 -19.21 6.59
N TYR A 726 -1.53 -18.52 7.08
CA TYR A 726 -2.89 -18.62 6.57
C TYR A 726 -3.15 -17.47 5.60
N PHE A 727 -3.79 -17.80 4.49
CA PHE A 727 -4.23 -16.87 3.46
C PHE A 727 -5.73 -16.98 3.31
N SER A 728 -6.44 -15.85 3.49
CA SER A 728 -7.90 -15.79 3.37
C SER A 728 -8.36 -14.47 2.75
N GLY A 729 -9.67 -14.30 2.58
CA GLY A 729 -10.25 -13.14 1.91
C GLY A 729 -10.07 -13.18 0.39
N PHE A 730 -9.90 -14.33 -0.19
CA PHE A 730 -9.62 -14.51 -1.63
C PHE A 730 -10.81 -14.17 -2.53
N SER A 731 -12.04 -14.21 -2.00
CA SER A 731 -13.27 -13.82 -2.72
C SER A 731 -13.39 -12.30 -2.93
N LYS A 732 -12.66 -11.49 -2.19
CA LYS A 732 -12.72 -10.01 -2.31
C LYS A 732 -12.21 -9.54 -3.66
N LYS A 733 -13.02 -8.69 -4.30
CA LYS A 733 -12.67 -8.11 -5.61
C LYS A 733 -11.56 -7.07 -5.50
N PHE A 734 -10.70 -7.02 -6.52
CA PHE A 734 -9.73 -5.96 -6.70
C PHE A 734 -10.43 -4.61 -6.89
N ASN A 735 -9.80 -3.53 -6.48
CA ASN A 735 -10.38 -2.19 -6.56
C ASN A 735 -9.88 -1.49 -7.85
N PHE A 736 -10.84 -1.02 -8.67
CA PHE A 736 -10.63 -0.24 -9.87
C PHE A 736 -11.39 1.09 -9.82
N ASP A 737 -11.75 1.57 -8.63
CA ASP A 737 -12.63 2.75 -8.47
C ASP A 737 -11.99 4.02 -9.03
N GLU A 738 -10.66 4.14 -9.02
CA GLU A 738 -9.96 5.28 -9.63
C GLU A 738 -10.35 5.48 -11.11
N LEU A 739 -10.56 4.40 -11.84
CA LEU A 739 -10.95 4.45 -13.26
C LEU A 739 -12.38 4.95 -13.51
N LYS A 740 -13.20 5.05 -12.47
CA LYS A 740 -14.57 5.59 -12.55
C LYS A 740 -14.60 7.12 -12.60
N SER A 741 -13.53 7.77 -12.19
CA SER A 741 -13.40 9.23 -12.21
C SER A 741 -13.61 9.79 -13.61
N LYS A 742 -14.27 10.94 -13.71
CA LYS A 742 -14.54 11.62 -15.00
C LYS A 742 -13.25 12.16 -15.61
N ILE A 743 -12.42 12.78 -14.77
CA ILE A 743 -11.14 13.38 -15.18
C ILE A 743 -10.02 12.58 -14.54
N LEU A 744 -9.05 12.19 -15.35
CA LEU A 744 -7.93 11.35 -14.93
C LEU A 744 -6.60 11.96 -15.41
N PHE A 745 -5.52 11.54 -14.78
CA PHE A 745 -4.16 11.83 -15.24
C PHE A 745 -3.32 10.55 -15.23
N ASP A 746 -2.57 10.38 -16.29
CA ASP A 746 -1.59 9.30 -16.41
C ASP A 746 -0.27 9.82 -17.01
N ASN A 747 0.85 9.21 -16.63
CA ASN A 747 2.17 9.64 -17.11
C ASN A 747 2.38 9.44 -18.61
N LYS A 748 1.73 8.45 -19.22
CA LYS A 748 1.82 8.09 -20.63
C LYS A 748 0.82 8.87 -21.48
N TYR A 749 -0.39 9.07 -20.97
CA TYR A 749 -1.50 9.65 -21.70
C TYR A 749 -1.78 11.13 -21.37
N GLY A 750 -1.18 11.67 -20.31
CA GLY A 750 -1.44 13.03 -19.84
C GLY A 750 -2.79 13.17 -19.13
N ILE A 751 -3.42 14.34 -19.29
CA ILE A 751 -4.75 14.64 -18.75
C ILE A 751 -5.79 14.01 -19.68
N ILE A 752 -6.68 13.20 -19.12
CA ILE A 752 -7.72 12.46 -19.82
C ILE A 752 -9.07 13.01 -19.41
N LEU A 753 -9.77 13.58 -20.38
CA LEU A 753 -11.12 14.12 -20.23
C LEU A 753 -12.12 13.30 -21.04
N PRO A 754 -13.39 13.20 -20.61
CA PRO A 754 -14.46 12.72 -21.47
C PRO A 754 -14.78 13.76 -22.57
N LYS A 755 -15.29 13.31 -23.70
CA LYS A 755 -15.98 14.19 -24.65
C LYS A 755 -17.33 14.59 -24.03
N VAL A 756 -17.62 15.88 -24.02
CA VAL A 756 -18.87 16.46 -23.49
C VAL A 756 -19.74 16.94 -24.63
N ASP A 757 -20.86 16.26 -24.82
CA ASP A 757 -21.95 16.72 -25.70
C ASP A 757 -23.22 16.89 -24.82
N ASN A 758 -24.27 16.11 -25.03
CA ASN A 758 -25.42 16.05 -24.12
C ASN A 758 -25.19 15.11 -22.92
N TYR A 759 -24.14 14.31 -22.98
CA TYR A 759 -23.68 13.37 -21.94
C TYR A 759 -22.17 13.21 -22.02
N TYR A 760 -21.58 12.64 -20.96
CA TYR A 760 -20.16 12.32 -20.95
C TYR A 760 -19.89 11.03 -21.72
N LYS A 761 -18.98 11.06 -22.71
CA LYS A 761 -18.52 9.90 -23.45
C LYS A 761 -17.03 9.69 -23.16
N ASP A 762 -16.66 8.50 -22.71
CA ASP A 762 -15.25 8.14 -22.52
C ASP A 762 -14.50 8.20 -23.86
N THR A 763 -13.33 8.85 -23.86
CA THR A 763 -12.44 8.92 -25.03
C THR A 763 -11.59 7.65 -25.17
N ILE A 764 -10.96 7.47 -26.36
CA ILE A 764 -10.01 6.36 -26.57
C ILE A 764 -8.90 6.37 -25.53
N LEU A 765 -8.45 7.55 -25.06
CA LEU A 765 -7.40 7.65 -24.04
C LEU A 765 -7.82 6.99 -22.72
N LYS A 766 -9.07 7.18 -22.31
CA LYS A 766 -9.60 6.52 -21.12
C LYS A 766 -9.73 5.01 -21.32
N THR A 767 -10.09 4.58 -22.53
CA THR A 767 -10.17 3.15 -22.87
C THR A 767 -8.80 2.49 -22.81
N LEU A 768 -7.77 3.11 -23.38
CA LEU A 768 -6.37 2.66 -23.31
C LEU A 768 -5.88 2.63 -21.85
N LEU A 769 -6.15 3.69 -21.09
CA LEU A 769 -5.80 3.73 -19.68
C LEU A 769 -6.45 2.60 -18.88
N LYS A 770 -7.73 2.30 -19.13
CA LYS A 770 -8.44 1.18 -18.48
C LYS A 770 -7.74 -0.17 -18.76
N ILE A 771 -7.32 -0.40 -20.01
CA ILE A 771 -6.62 -1.63 -20.39
C ILE A 771 -5.26 -1.72 -19.69
N ASP A 772 -4.44 -0.66 -19.79
CA ASP A 772 -3.10 -0.63 -19.20
C ASP A 772 -3.17 -0.75 -17.67
N THR A 773 -4.04 0.05 -17.01
CA THR A 773 -4.20 0.02 -15.55
C THR A 773 -4.68 -1.34 -15.06
N ARG A 774 -5.59 -2.00 -15.79
CA ARG A 774 -6.06 -3.34 -15.42
C ARG A 774 -4.94 -4.38 -15.49
N ARG A 775 -4.13 -4.37 -16.54
CA ARG A 775 -2.95 -5.25 -16.69
C ARG A 775 -1.94 -5.02 -15.57
N GLU A 776 -1.65 -3.77 -15.27
CA GLU A 776 -0.73 -3.40 -14.20
C GLU A 776 -1.24 -3.80 -12.82
N GLU A 777 -2.53 -3.56 -12.52
CA GLU A 777 -3.13 -3.94 -11.25
C GLU A 777 -3.11 -5.47 -11.07
N ILE A 778 -3.49 -6.24 -12.08
CA ILE A 778 -3.43 -7.69 -12.04
C ILE A 778 -1.98 -8.17 -11.86
N SER A 779 -1.02 -7.55 -12.54
CA SER A 779 0.40 -7.86 -12.39
C SER A 779 0.87 -7.60 -10.97
N GLU A 780 0.47 -6.47 -10.37
CA GLU A 780 0.80 -6.16 -8.98
C GLU A 780 0.14 -7.15 -8.01
N ARG A 781 -1.12 -7.56 -8.25
CA ARG A 781 -1.82 -8.57 -7.43
C ARG A 781 -1.16 -9.94 -7.48
N ILE A 782 -0.65 -10.36 -8.64
CA ILE A 782 0.13 -11.59 -8.77
C ILE A 782 1.45 -11.49 -8.01
N ARG A 783 2.15 -10.34 -8.10
CA ARG A 783 3.36 -10.09 -7.30
C ARG A 783 3.04 -10.05 -5.80
N LEU A 784 1.90 -9.48 -5.43
CA LEU A 784 1.45 -9.46 -4.04
C LEU A 784 1.19 -10.87 -3.51
N LEU A 785 0.57 -11.75 -4.31
CA LEU A 785 0.40 -13.15 -3.97
C LEU A 785 1.77 -13.85 -3.83
N TYR A 786 2.73 -13.55 -4.72
CA TYR A 786 4.09 -14.06 -4.61
C TYR A 786 4.79 -13.62 -3.31
N VAL A 787 4.68 -12.34 -2.96
CA VAL A 787 5.21 -11.82 -1.69
C VAL A 787 4.57 -12.55 -0.52
N ALA A 788 3.25 -12.72 -0.52
CA ALA A 788 2.53 -13.43 0.53
C ALA A 788 3.07 -14.85 0.72
N LEU A 789 3.04 -15.68 -0.32
CA LEU A 789 3.43 -17.09 -0.25
C LEU A 789 4.92 -17.26 0.10
N THR A 790 5.78 -16.34 -0.29
CA THR A 790 7.22 -16.37 0.06
C THR A 790 7.53 -15.94 1.51
N ARG A 791 6.53 -15.61 2.33
CA ARG A 791 6.71 -15.40 3.80
C ARG A 791 6.81 -16.71 4.54
N VAL A 792 6.34 -17.79 3.95
CA VAL A 792 6.21 -19.11 4.57
C VAL A 792 7.55 -19.81 4.70
N LYS A 793 7.81 -20.39 5.89
CA LYS A 793 8.96 -21.28 6.11
C LYS A 793 8.60 -22.74 5.90
N GLU A 794 7.47 -23.19 6.47
CA GLU A 794 7.18 -24.62 6.57
C GLU A 794 5.84 -25.05 5.99
N LYS A 795 4.76 -24.25 6.12
CA LYS A 795 3.44 -24.66 5.61
C LYS A 795 2.60 -23.50 5.10
N ILE A 796 2.07 -23.66 3.89
CA ILE A 796 1.10 -22.77 3.26
C ILE A 796 -0.31 -23.32 3.55
N ILE A 797 -1.23 -22.47 4.05
CA ILE A 797 -2.64 -22.83 4.23
C ILE A 797 -3.50 -21.75 3.58
N ILE A 798 -4.26 -22.12 2.56
CA ILE A 798 -5.20 -21.22 1.87
C ILE A 798 -6.61 -21.61 2.32
N VAL A 799 -7.39 -20.61 2.76
CA VAL A 799 -8.80 -20.79 3.13
C VAL A 799 -9.65 -19.99 2.14
N MET A 800 -10.59 -20.66 1.46
CA MET A 800 -11.38 -20.03 0.42
C MET A 800 -12.73 -20.76 0.19
N PRO A 801 -13.72 -20.09 -0.42
CA PRO A 801 -14.92 -20.78 -0.89
C PRO A 801 -14.57 -21.88 -1.89
N LYS A 802 -15.37 -22.94 -1.93
CA LYS A 802 -15.22 -24.01 -2.93
C LYS A 802 -15.29 -23.43 -4.34
N GLY A 803 -14.27 -23.66 -5.12
CA GLY A 803 -14.17 -23.20 -6.50
C GLY A 803 -15.03 -24.02 -7.46
N GLU A 804 -15.24 -23.45 -8.66
CA GLU A 804 -15.83 -24.20 -9.77
C GLU A 804 -14.73 -24.97 -10.51
N GLU A 805 -14.98 -26.21 -10.88
CA GLU A 805 -14.08 -26.99 -11.73
C GLU A 805 -13.98 -26.30 -13.10
N LEU A 806 -12.89 -25.61 -13.33
CA LEU A 806 -12.54 -25.06 -14.62
C LEU A 806 -11.53 -26.02 -15.32
N VAL A 807 -11.39 -25.84 -16.61
CA VAL A 807 -10.59 -26.60 -17.58
C VAL A 807 -9.28 -27.12 -17.04
N GLU A 808 -8.87 -28.34 -17.44
CA GLU A 808 -7.53 -28.85 -17.22
C GLU A 808 -6.47 -27.87 -17.74
N THR A 809 -5.63 -27.38 -16.82
CA THR A 809 -4.59 -26.41 -17.13
C THR A 809 -3.24 -27.14 -17.11
N ASN A 810 -2.71 -27.42 -18.30
CA ASN A 810 -1.42 -28.14 -18.45
C ASN A 810 -0.25 -27.22 -18.81
N SER A 811 -0.51 -25.92 -18.98
CA SER A 811 0.48 -24.89 -19.34
C SER A 811 0.10 -23.54 -18.72
N LEU A 812 0.90 -22.49 -18.99
CA LEU A 812 0.59 -21.13 -18.58
C LEU A 812 -0.86 -20.77 -18.98
N VAL A 813 -1.64 -20.26 -18.01
CA VAL A 813 -3.02 -19.81 -18.23
C VAL A 813 -3.04 -18.77 -19.35
N PRO A 814 -3.92 -18.88 -20.34
CA PRO A 814 -3.97 -17.94 -21.46
C PRO A 814 -4.11 -16.48 -21.00
N LEU A 815 -3.46 -15.57 -21.71
CA LEU A 815 -3.43 -14.14 -21.35
C LEU A 815 -4.84 -13.57 -21.18
N GLN A 816 -5.78 -13.94 -22.04
CA GLN A 816 -7.17 -13.47 -22.04
C GLN A 816 -7.93 -13.86 -20.75
N VAL A 817 -7.59 -15.00 -20.16
CA VAL A 817 -8.15 -15.44 -18.87
C VAL A 817 -7.51 -14.64 -17.75
N ARG A 818 -6.19 -14.45 -17.79
CA ARG A 818 -5.44 -13.70 -16.79
C ARG A 818 -5.80 -12.21 -16.77
N GLU A 819 -6.07 -11.58 -17.90
CA GLU A 819 -6.57 -10.19 -17.98
C GLU A 819 -7.96 -10.01 -17.38
N LYS A 820 -8.72 -11.07 -17.16
CA LYS A 820 -10.04 -11.05 -16.53
C LYS A 820 -10.00 -11.30 -15.02
N TYR A 821 -8.84 -11.53 -14.42
CA TYR A 821 -8.73 -11.68 -12.97
C TYR A 821 -9.29 -10.47 -12.24
N ASN A 822 -10.10 -10.71 -11.21
CA ASN A 822 -10.75 -9.68 -10.42
C ASN A 822 -10.67 -9.93 -8.91
N SER A 823 -10.08 -11.05 -8.50
CA SER A 823 -9.88 -11.46 -7.10
C SER A 823 -8.77 -12.52 -7.04
N PHE A 824 -8.21 -12.78 -5.88
CA PHE A 824 -7.28 -13.90 -5.70
C PHE A 824 -7.97 -15.25 -5.95
N LEU A 825 -9.26 -15.36 -5.59
CA LEU A 825 -10.06 -16.55 -5.90
C LEU A 825 -10.11 -16.82 -7.42
N SER A 826 -10.26 -15.78 -8.25
CA SER A 826 -10.25 -15.96 -9.70
C SER A 826 -8.91 -16.44 -10.25
N ILE A 827 -7.80 -16.03 -9.61
CA ILE A 827 -6.45 -16.52 -9.95
C ILE A 827 -6.35 -18.01 -9.60
N ILE A 828 -6.70 -18.39 -8.38
CA ILE A 828 -6.59 -19.78 -7.90
C ILE A 828 -7.57 -20.69 -8.67
N ASN A 829 -8.78 -20.23 -8.97
CA ASN A 829 -9.74 -21.00 -9.77
C ASN A 829 -9.23 -21.30 -11.19
N SER A 830 -8.44 -20.41 -11.79
CA SER A 830 -7.86 -20.65 -13.13
C SER A 830 -6.86 -21.81 -13.18
N ILE A 831 -6.36 -22.23 -12.02
CA ILE A 831 -5.44 -23.38 -11.83
C ILE A 831 -6.03 -24.43 -10.88
N TYR A 832 -7.36 -24.49 -10.76
CA TYR A 832 -8.05 -25.34 -9.77
C TYR A 832 -7.69 -26.82 -9.90
N THR A 833 -7.56 -27.32 -11.12
CA THR A 833 -7.15 -28.72 -11.38
C THR A 833 -5.75 -29.04 -10.88
N VAL A 834 -4.85 -28.06 -10.89
CA VAL A 834 -3.46 -28.20 -10.39
C VAL A 834 -3.43 -28.32 -8.86
N ILE A 835 -4.31 -27.58 -8.17
CA ILE A 835 -4.38 -27.57 -6.69
C ILE A 835 -5.32 -28.65 -6.13
N LEU A 836 -6.11 -29.33 -6.96
CA LEU A 836 -7.10 -30.32 -6.54
C LEU A 836 -6.57 -31.38 -5.55
N PRO A 837 -5.34 -31.92 -5.70
CA PRO A 837 -4.78 -32.90 -4.77
C PRO A 837 -4.58 -32.38 -3.33
N TYR A 838 -4.57 -31.06 -3.14
CA TYR A 838 -4.30 -30.40 -1.86
C TYR A 838 -5.55 -29.82 -1.21
N ILE A 839 -6.72 -30.01 -1.84
CA ILE A 839 -8.01 -29.51 -1.35
C ILE A 839 -8.53 -30.38 -0.20
N LYS A 840 -8.92 -29.72 0.89
CA LYS A 840 -9.60 -30.32 2.04
C LYS A 840 -10.92 -29.59 2.26
N GLU A 841 -12.03 -30.32 2.32
CA GLU A 841 -13.32 -29.71 2.66
C GLU A 841 -13.41 -29.48 4.17
N SER A 842 -13.80 -28.27 4.57
CA SER A 842 -14.04 -27.94 5.97
C SER A 842 -15.44 -28.40 6.39
N ASN A 843 -15.52 -29.01 7.57
CA ASN A 843 -16.78 -29.33 8.25
C ASN A 843 -17.13 -28.31 9.35
N VAL A 844 -16.33 -27.25 9.48
CA VAL A 844 -16.57 -26.16 10.43
C VAL A 844 -17.67 -25.29 9.87
N ILE A 845 -18.67 -24.99 10.72
CA ILE A 845 -19.72 -24.02 10.42
C ILE A 845 -19.61 -22.91 11.44
N GLY A 846 -19.44 -21.68 10.97
CA GLY A 846 -19.38 -20.49 11.81
C GLY A 846 -20.72 -20.22 12.50
N ASN A 847 -20.65 -19.49 13.61
CA ASN A 847 -21.82 -19.19 14.43
C ASN A 847 -21.77 -17.73 14.90
N LYS A 848 -22.90 -17.03 14.90
CA LYS A 848 -23.02 -15.62 15.32
C LYS A 848 -23.23 -15.42 16.82
N GLU A 849 -23.25 -16.47 17.62
CA GLU A 849 -23.38 -16.36 19.08
C GLU A 849 -22.17 -15.65 19.74
N TYR A 850 -21.03 -15.60 19.07
CA TYR A 850 -19.85 -14.88 19.53
C TYR A 850 -20.11 -13.38 19.81
N LEU A 851 -21.03 -12.74 19.07
CA LEU A 851 -21.41 -11.34 19.34
C LEU A 851 -22.18 -11.17 20.66
N LYS A 852 -22.85 -12.23 21.11
CA LYS A 852 -23.56 -12.29 22.39
C LYS A 852 -22.64 -12.74 23.52
N ALA A 853 -21.86 -13.77 23.29
CA ALA A 853 -21.01 -14.38 24.32
C ALA A 853 -19.96 -13.40 24.87
N THR A 854 -19.31 -12.59 24.02
CA THR A 854 -18.35 -11.58 24.48
C THR A 854 -18.99 -10.45 25.28
N ARG A 855 -20.30 -10.18 25.10
CA ARG A 855 -21.02 -9.15 25.86
C ARG A 855 -21.59 -9.71 27.15
N ASP A 856 -22.12 -10.93 27.09
CA ASP A 856 -22.79 -11.57 28.23
C ASP A 856 -21.76 -12.12 29.25
N SER A 857 -20.58 -12.58 28.78
CA SER A 857 -19.52 -13.03 29.69
C SER A 857 -18.96 -11.90 30.56
N VAL A 858 -18.77 -10.72 29.99
CA VAL A 858 -18.30 -9.54 30.75
C VAL A 858 -19.36 -9.06 31.73
N ILE A 859 -20.65 -9.15 31.40
CA ILE A 859 -21.75 -8.77 32.27
C ILE A 859 -21.99 -9.83 33.34
N ASP A 860 -21.96 -11.12 33.00
CA ASP A 860 -22.13 -12.24 33.93
C ASP A 860 -20.92 -12.35 34.90
N GLU A 861 -19.70 -12.02 34.50
CA GLU A 861 -18.56 -11.91 35.39
C GLU A 861 -18.66 -10.71 36.34
N LEU A 862 -19.28 -9.60 35.88
CA LEU A 862 -19.56 -8.44 36.74
C LEU A 862 -20.75 -8.66 37.66
N ASP A 863 -21.72 -9.52 37.30
CA ASP A 863 -22.90 -9.89 38.08
C ASP A 863 -22.67 -11.16 38.94
N SER A 864 -21.64 -11.95 38.67
CA SER A 864 -21.28 -13.09 39.48
C SER A 864 -20.54 -12.60 40.74
N ASP A 865 -21.28 -12.55 41.82
CA ASP A 865 -20.89 -12.09 43.16
C ASP A 865 -19.62 -12.75 43.76
N ASN A 866 -18.87 -13.56 43.00
CA ASN A 866 -17.95 -14.49 43.66
C ASN A 866 -16.49 -14.49 43.20
N LEU A 867 -16.10 -14.03 42.03
CA LEU A 867 -14.69 -14.16 41.59
C LEU A 867 -13.95 -12.81 41.52
N VAL A 868 -14.56 -11.81 40.96
CA VAL A 868 -13.90 -10.49 40.77
C VAL A 868 -13.82 -9.73 42.10
N VAL A 869 -14.81 -9.91 43.01
CA VAL A 869 -14.83 -9.26 44.34
C VAL A 869 -13.85 -9.93 45.29
N GLU A 870 -13.62 -11.25 45.22
CA GLU A 870 -12.63 -11.95 46.04
C GLU A 870 -11.19 -11.65 45.59
N GLU A 871 -10.91 -11.57 44.30
CA GLU A 871 -9.59 -11.15 43.82
C GLU A 871 -9.30 -9.68 44.11
N LEU A 872 -10.29 -8.79 43.97
CA LEU A 872 -10.15 -7.38 44.33
C LEU A 872 -9.99 -7.18 45.85
N SER A 873 -10.60 -8.04 46.67
CA SER A 873 -10.46 -7.98 48.15
C SER A 873 -9.11 -8.52 48.64
N ILE A 874 -8.50 -9.42 47.91
CA ILE A 874 -7.15 -9.96 48.21
C ILE A 874 -6.09 -8.91 47.88
N ASP A 875 -6.22 -8.22 46.75
CA ASP A 875 -5.28 -7.20 46.28
C ASP A 875 -5.34 -5.89 47.08
N THR A 876 -6.52 -5.51 47.57
CA THR A 876 -6.69 -4.32 48.46
C THR A 876 -6.02 -4.44 49.82
N ASN A 877 -5.71 -5.63 50.27
CA ASN A 877 -4.96 -5.86 51.54
C ASN A 877 -3.43 -5.83 51.38
N ILE A 878 -2.93 -5.77 50.16
CA ILE A 878 -1.49 -5.86 49.82
C ILE A 878 -0.95 -4.53 49.23
N ILE A 879 -1.83 -3.63 48.82
CA ILE A 879 -1.45 -2.44 48.03
C ILE A 879 -1.58 -1.18 48.89
N ASP A 880 -0.51 -0.40 48.95
CA ASP A 880 -0.46 0.91 49.57
C ASP A 880 -1.41 1.86 48.81
N ASP A 881 -2.30 2.57 49.49
CA ASP A 881 -3.36 3.45 48.91
C ASP A 881 -2.91 4.41 47.82
N LYS A 882 -1.62 4.72 47.77
CA LYS A 882 -1.01 5.60 46.74
C LYS A 882 -0.81 4.95 45.36
N HIS A 883 -0.90 3.64 45.28
CA HIS A 883 -0.66 2.88 44.04
C HIS A 883 -1.91 2.18 43.48
N TYR A 884 -3.03 2.32 44.16
CA TYR A 884 -4.27 1.60 43.86
C TYR A 884 -4.78 1.81 42.42
N SER A 885 -4.72 3.02 41.91
CA SER A 885 -5.14 3.32 40.51
C SER A 885 -4.26 2.68 39.44
N LYS A 886 -2.95 2.61 39.66
CA LYS A 886 -2.00 1.99 38.75
C LYS A 886 -2.15 0.47 38.69
N ASP A 887 -2.39 -0.16 39.83
CA ASP A 887 -2.48 -1.60 39.91
C ASP A 887 -3.84 -2.12 39.43
N LYS A 888 -4.91 -1.34 39.56
CA LYS A 888 -6.23 -1.62 38.99
C LYS A 888 -6.19 -1.56 37.44
N LEU A 889 -5.48 -0.59 36.89
CA LEU A 889 -5.19 -0.51 35.47
C LEU A 889 -4.38 -1.72 34.98
N HIS A 890 -3.42 -2.17 35.76
CA HIS A 890 -2.55 -3.31 35.42
C HIS A 890 -3.28 -4.67 35.49
N LEU A 891 -4.31 -4.80 36.31
CA LEU A 891 -5.19 -5.99 36.36
C LEU A 891 -6.12 -6.03 35.11
N ILE A 892 -6.70 -4.91 34.76
CA ILE A 892 -7.54 -4.78 33.54
C ILE A 892 -6.72 -5.00 32.25
N GLU A 893 -5.42 -4.63 32.27
CA GLU A 893 -4.52 -4.89 31.14
C GLU A 893 -4.07 -6.37 31.06
N LYS A 894 -4.20 -7.16 32.14
CA LYS A 894 -3.84 -8.59 32.16
C LYS A 894 -5.00 -9.51 31.78
N GLU A 895 -6.27 -9.06 31.89
CA GLU A 895 -7.47 -9.70 31.34
C GLU A 895 -7.79 -9.16 29.93
#